data_15da2cacfdf9a7d460f5173fd82025e7
#
_entry.id   15da2cacfdf9a7d460f5173fd82025e7
#
_cell.length_a   1.000
_cell.length_b   1.000
_cell.length_c   1.000
_cell.angle_alpha   90.00
_cell.angle_beta   90.00
_cell.angle_gamma   90.00
#
_symmetry.space_group_name_H-M   'P 1'
#
loop_
_entity.id
_entity.type
_entity.pdbx_description
1 polymer ?
#
loop_
_entity_poly.entity_id
_entity_poly.type
_entity_poly.pdbx_seq_one_letter_code
_entity_poly.pdbx_strand_id
1 'polypeptide(L)'
;MARTTPINRYRNIGICAHVDAGKTTTTERILFYTGLSHKMGEVHDGAATTDWMVQEQERGITITSAAVTTFWKGSRGQYDNYRVNVIDTPGHVDFTIEVERSLRVLDGAVVVFCGTSGVEPQSETVWRQANKYGVPRVVYVNKMDRAGANFLRVIGQIKNRLGHTPVPVQLAIGAEENFEGQIDLIKMKAIYWNDDDKGTTYREEEIPADMLDLAEEWRSNMVEAAAEASEELMNKYLEGGELTVEEIKAGLRARTLASEIVPAVCGSSFKNKGVPLVLDAVIDYLPAPTEIPAIKGIHPDIIDKPKDELVDADYDERHADDAEPFSALAFKIATDPFVGTLTFVRVYSGFLTSGDSVVNSVKGKKERVGRMVQMHANQRDEIKEVRAGDIAALIGMKDVTTGDTLCSIEKPIILERMDFPEPVISVAVEPKTKADQEKMGIALGKLAQEDPSFRVKTDEETGQTIISGMGELHLDILVDRMKREFNVEANIGKPQVSYREKITKNCEIEGKFVRQSGGRGQFGHCWIRFAPADEGQEGLVFVNEVVGGVVPKEYIPAIQKGIEEQMKNGVVAGYPLIGLKATVFDGSYHDVDSNEMAFKVAASMATKQLAQKGGGVVLEPIMKVEVVTPEDYMGDVMGDLNRRRGLIQGMEDSVSGKVIRAEVPLGEMFGYATDVRSMSQGRASYSMEFSKYSEAPANIVEALVKKQG
;
A
#
# COMPACT_ATOMS: atom_id res chain seq x y z
N MET A 1 13.86 -19.84 -25.46
CA MET A 1 14.15 -21.14 -24.79
C MET A 1 12.92 -21.63 -24.05
N ALA A 2 12.76 -22.92 -23.74
CA ALA A 2 11.64 -23.36 -22.91
C ALA A 2 11.82 -22.86 -21.46
N ARG A 3 10.69 -22.67 -20.74
CA ARG A 3 10.73 -22.35 -19.31
C ARG A 3 11.46 -23.42 -18.52
N THR A 4 12.26 -23.06 -17.54
CA THR A 4 12.90 -24.00 -16.62
C THR A 4 11.90 -24.56 -15.60
N THR A 5 10.96 -23.72 -15.16
CA THR A 5 9.84 -24.10 -14.28
C THR A 5 8.53 -23.79 -14.98
N PRO A 6 7.58 -24.73 -15.11
CA PRO A 6 6.25 -24.46 -15.67
C PRO A 6 5.52 -23.39 -14.87
N ILE A 7 4.75 -22.53 -15.55
CA ILE A 7 4.08 -21.38 -14.91
C ILE A 7 3.06 -21.80 -13.83
N ASN A 8 2.41 -22.94 -13.97
CA ASN A 8 1.50 -23.50 -12.97
C ASN A 8 2.20 -23.89 -11.65
N ARG A 9 3.54 -23.96 -11.65
CA ARG A 9 4.38 -24.17 -10.46
C ARG A 9 5.00 -22.89 -9.92
N TYR A 10 4.51 -21.75 -10.32
CA TYR A 10 4.86 -20.46 -9.72
C TYR A 10 3.92 -20.14 -8.57
N ARG A 11 4.46 -19.50 -7.53
CA ARG A 11 3.70 -18.86 -6.45
C ARG A 11 4.32 -17.50 -6.17
N ASN A 12 3.57 -16.44 -6.44
CA ASN A 12 3.97 -15.07 -6.13
C ASN A 12 3.22 -14.64 -4.90
N ILE A 13 3.91 -14.68 -3.76
CA ILE A 13 3.27 -14.50 -2.46
C ILE A 13 3.85 -13.32 -1.70
N GLY A 14 3.01 -12.68 -0.91
CA GLY A 14 3.41 -11.70 0.10
C GLY A 14 3.33 -12.26 1.50
N ILE A 15 4.27 -11.87 2.33
CA ILE A 15 4.18 -12.10 3.77
C ILE A 15 3.69 -10.80 4.40
N CYS A 16 2.46 -10.81 4.90
CA CYS A 16 1.78 -9.66 5.49
C CYS A 16 1.54 -9.90 6.98
N ALA A 17 1.69 -8.87 7.81
CA ALA A 17 1.47 -8.98 9.24
C ALA A 17 1.35 -7.60 9.88
N HIS A 18 0.74 -7.53 11.06
CA HIS A 18 0.93 -6.37 11.94
C HIS A 18 2.35 -6.37 12.54
N VAL A 19 2.74 -5.22 13.07
CA VAL A 19 4.04 -5.06 13.76
C VAL A 19 4.16 -6.10 14.90
N ASP A 20 5.34 -6.67 15.05
CA ASP A 20 5.64 -7.70 16.05
C ASP A 20 4.89 -9.04 15.93
N ALA A 21 4.16 -9.33 14.85
CA ALA A 21 3.61 -10.67 14.63
C ALA A 21 4.66 -11.74 14.32
N GLY A 22 5.88 -11.33 14.01
CA GLY A 22 7.00 -12.21 13.64
C GLY A 22 7.12 -12.43 12.15
N LYS A 23 6.74 -11.44 11.35
CA LYS A 23 6.82 -11.43 9.88
C LYS A 23 8.25 -11.71 9.39
N THR A 24 9.20 -10.84 9.76
CA THR A 24 10.61 -10.96 9.34
C THR A 24 11.22 -12.29 9.78
N THR A 25 10.93 -12.74 11.02
CA THR A 25 11.38 -14.06 11.50
C THR A 25 10.81 -15.18 10.61
N THR A 26 9.55 -15.10 10.21
CA THR A 26 8.92 -16.09 9.33
C THR A 26 9.58 -16.08 7.95
N THR A 27 9.82 -14.91 7.38
CA THR A 27 10.51 -14.77 6.09
C THR A 27 11.93 -15.33 6.15
N GLU A 28 12.70 -15.01 7.19
CA GLU A 28 14.06 -15.58 7.39
C GLU A 28 14.05 -17.11 7.51
N ARG A 29 13.04 -17.70 8.16
CA ARG A 29 12.88 -19.17 8.21
C ARG A 29 12.52 -19.76 6.85
N ILE A 30 11.69 -19.08 6.05
CA ILE A 30 11.41 -19.47 4.66
C ILE A 30 12.72 -19.50 3.85
N LEU A 31 13.55 -18.47 3.93
CA LEU A 31 14.83 -18.41 3.24
C LEU A 31 15.79 -19.53 3.69
N PHE A 32 15.80 -19.84 4.97
CA PHE A 32 16.61 -20.93 5.51
C PHE A 32 16.14 -22.30 5.00
N TYR A 33 14.87 -22.63 5.12
CA TYR A 33 14.34 -23.95 4.72
C TYR A 33 14.39 -24.18 3.20
N THR A 34 14.37 -23.13 2.42
CA THR A 34 14.53 -23.19 0.97
C THR A 34 15.99 -23.19 0.50
N GLY A 35 16.95 -23.15 1.43
CA GLY A 35 18.37 -23.25 1.15
C GLY A 35 19.04 -21.97 0.64
N LEU A 36 18.33 -20.83 0.63
CA LEU A 36 18.90 -19.54 0.21
C LEU A 36 19.80 -18.92 1.30
N SER A 37 19.53 -19.19 2.56
CA SER A 37 20.37 -18.76 3.67
C SER A 37 20.94 -19.95 4.40
N HIS A 38 22.23 -19.94 4.69
CA HIS A 38 22.90 -20.97 5.50
C HIS A 38 22.84 -20.67 7.01
N LYS A 39 22.40 -19.47 7.38
CA LYS A 39 22.21 -19.04 8.76
C LYS A 39 20.80 -18.55 8.96
N MET A 40 20.22 -18.85 10.09
CA MET A 40 18.96 -18.23 10.53
C MET A 40 19.29 -16.83 11.01
N GLY A 41 18.82 -15.80 10.28
CA GLY A 41 18.90 -14.41 10.73
C GLY A 41 17.96 -14.18 11.91
N GLU A 42 18.46 -13.54 12.97
CA GLU A 42 17.65 -13.10 14.10
C GLU A 42 17.46 -11.58 14.00
N VAL A 43 16.21 -11.14 14.10
CA VAL A 43 15.84 -9.72 13.98
C VAL A 43 16.49 -8.91 15.12
N HIS A 44 16.53 -9.47 16.33
CA HIS A 44 17.11 -8.79 17.49
C HIS A 44 18.64 -8.61 17.42
N ASP A 45 19.31 -9.42 16.61
CA ASP A 45 20.77 -9.34 16.41
C ASP A 45 21.14 -8.50 15.18
N GLY A 46 20.15 -7.89 14.48
CA GLY A 46 20.37 -7.13 13.24
C GLY A 46 20.91 -7.97 12.09
N ALA A 47 20.70 -9.30 12.15
CA ALA A 47 21.24 -10.26 11.19
C ALA A 47 20.22 -10.74 10.13
N ALA A 48 19.05 -10.12 10.08
CA ALA A 48 18.01 -10.46 9.11
C ALA A 48 18.44 -10.09 7.68
N THR A 49 18.30 -11.02 6.76
CA THR A 49 18.73 -10.86 5.35
C THR A 49 17.77 -9.97 4.56
N THR A 50 16.50 -9.96 4.92
CA THR A 50 15.45 -9.17 4.27
C THR A 50 15.42 -7.72 4.73
N ASP A 51 15.81 -7.45 5.97
CA ASP A 51 15.98 -6.10 6.51
C ASP A 51 17.40 -5.59 6.20
N TRP A 52 17.65 -5.21 4.95
CA TRP A 52 18.98 -4.84 4.46
C TRP A 52 19.38 -3.40 4.80
N MET A 53 18.42 -2.54 5.12
CA MET A 53 18.70 -1.17 5.54
C MET A 53 19.13 -1.14 7.01
N VAL A 54 20.16 -0.35 7.30
CA VAL A 54 20.63 -0.15 8.69
C VAL A 54 19.50 0.35 9.59
N GLN A 55 18.60 1.18 9.07
CA GLN A 55 17.43 1.69 9.79
C GLN A 55 16.41 0.61 10.14
N GLU A 56 16.20 -0.37 9.26
CA GLU A 56 15.36 -1.53 9.51
C GLU A 56 15.93 -2.36 10.67
N GLN A 57 17.24 -2.59 10.63
CA GLN A 57 17.96 -3.35 11.66
C GLN A 57 17.97 -2.62 13.00
N GLU A 58 18.24 -1.32 13.04
CA GLU A 58 18.28 -0.51 14.27
C GLU A 58 16.88 -0.37 14.92
N ARG A 59 15.83 -0.29 14.09
CA ARG A 59 14.45 -0.08 14.56
C ARG A 59 13.66 -1.37 14.74
N GLY A 60 14.16 -2.49 14.18
CA GLY A 60 13.48 -3.78 14.19
C GLY A 60 12.17 -3.82 13.41
N ILE A 61 12.02 -2.96 12.40
CA ILE A 61 10.83 -2.87 11.54
C ILE A 61 11.22 -2.93 10.07
N THR A 62 10.45 -3.62 9.25
CA THR A 62 10.60 -3.58 7.79
C THR A 62 10.04 -2.26 7.26
N ILE A 63 10.84 -1.52 6.53
CA ILE A 63 10.50 -0.21 5.93
C ILE A 63 10.19 -0.37 4.46
N THR A 64 11.02 -1.14 3.75
CA THR A 64 10.88 -1.36 2.31
C THR A 64 10.58 -2.83 2.03
N SER A 65 9.72 -3.10 1.02
CA SER A 65 9.45 -4.47 0.59
C SER A 65 10.69 -5.09 -0.06
N ALA A 66 11.04 -6.31 0.33
CA ALA A 66 12.08 -7.11 -0.31
C ALA A 66 11.44 -8.21 -1.16
N ALA A 67 11.90 -8.36 -2.40
CA ALA A 67 11.45 -9.42 -3.31
C ALA A 67 12.54 -10.47 -3.47
N VAL A 68 12.25 -11.71 -3.15
CA VAL A 68 13.20 -12.83 -3.19
C VAL A 68 12.58 -14.01 -3.93
N THR A 69 13.36 -14.62 -4.82
CA THR A 69 12.96 -15.86 -5.50
C THR A 69 13.58 -17.06 -4.81
N THR A 70 12.78 -18.09 -4.56
CA THR A 70 13.20 -19.34 -3.96
C THR A 70 12.49 -20.53 -4.58
N PHE A 71 12.90 -21.75 -4.17
CA PHE A 71 12.34 -22.99 -4.68
C PHE A 71 11.93 -23.91 -3.53
N TRP A 72 10.79 -24.57 -3.70
CA TRP A 72 10.26 -25.48 -2.71
C TRP A 72 9.79 -26.80 -3.32
N LYS A 73 10.11 -27.92 -2.69
CA LYS A 73 9.72 -29.27 -3.09
C LYS A 73 8.80 -29.97 -2.10
N GLY A 74 8.40 -29.25 -1.07
CA GLY A 74 7.61 -29.79 0.04
C GLY A 74 8.46 -30.16 1.26
N SER A 75 7.82 -30.15 2.42
CA SER A 75 8.43 -30.50 3.71
C SER A 75 8.99 -31.92 3.77
N ARG A 76 8.54 -32.81 2.86
CA ARG A 76 9.02 -34.18 2.66
C ARG A 76 9.43 -34.46 1.22
N GLY A 77 9.63 -33.45 0.40
CA GLY A 77 9.93 -33.63 -1.02
C GLY A 77 8.77 -34.18 -1.85
N GLN A 78 7.54 -34.00 -1.40
CA GLN A 78 6.33 -34.55 -2.02
C GLN A 78 5.88 -33.82 -3.28
N TYR A 79 6.42 -32.63 -3.54
CA TYR A 79 6.11 -31.86 -4.74
C TYR A 79 7.26 -31.86 -5.74
N ASP A 80 6.94 -31.60 -6.97
CA ASP A 80 7.91 -31.12 -7.93
C ASP A 80 8.51 -29.78 -7.50
N ASN A 81 9.55 -29.33 -8.18
CA ASN A 81 10.18 -28.06 -7.84
C ASN A 81 9.27 -26.86 -8.17
N TYR A 82 8.70 -26.24 -7.15
CA TYR A 82 7.92 -25.00 -7.27
C TYR A 82 8.83 -23.79 -7.13
N ARG A 83 8.60 -22.79 -7.96
CA ARG A 83 9.25 -21.49 -7.83
C ARG A 83 8.36 -20.58 -6.98
N VAL A 84 8.88 -20.13 -5.87
CA VAL A 84 8.18 -19.25 -4.93
C VAL A 84 8.87 -17.91 -4.90
N ASN A 85 8.20 -16.88 -5.39
CA ASN A 85 8.64 -15.50 -5.26
C ASN A 85 7.97 -14.93 -4.01
N VAL A 86 8.79 -14.51 -3.06
CA VAL A 86 8.34 -13.97 -1.76
C VAL A 86 8.58 -12.48 -1.75
N ILE A 87 7.54 -11.70 -1.47
CA ILE A 87 7.65 -10.27 -1.19
C ILE A 87 7.37 -10.07 0.30
N ASP A 88 8.39 -9.62 1.02
CA ASP A 88 8.25 -9.23 2.42
C ASP A 88 7.72 -7.80 2.48
N THR A 89 6.53 -7.60 3.08
CA THR A 89 5.85 -6.29 3.11
C THR A 89 6.06 -5.60 4.44
N PRO A 90 6.15 -4.25 4.50
CA PRO A 90 6.15 -3.53 5.77
C PRO A 90 4.90 -3.83 6.59
N GLY A 91 5.04 -3.78 7.91
CA GLY A 91 3.91 -3.96 8.85
C GLY A 91 3.39 -2.65 9.45
N HIS A 92 4.08 -1.52 9.25
CA HIS A 92 3.76 -0.25 9.88
C HIS A 92 2.84 0.60 8.97
N VAL A 93 1.88 1.29 9.58
CA VAL A 93 0.87 2.10 8.86
C VAL A 93 1.45 3.26 8.04
N ASP A 94 2.57 3.85 8.46
CA ASP A 94 3.23 4.91 7.70
C ASP A 94 3.76 4.43 6.35
N PHE A 95 3.89 3.10 6.17
CA PHE A 95 4.31 2.44 4.94
C PHE A 95 3.17 1.68 4.25
N THR A 96 1.94 2.07 4.50
CA THR A 96 0.74 1.46 3.88
C THR A 96 0.84 1.38 2.36
N ILE A 97 1.49 2.35 1.74
CA ILE A 97 1.71 2.39 0.30
C ILE A 97 2.63 1.26 -0.19
N GLU A 98 3.64 0.89 0.59
CA GLU A 98 4.52 -0.26 0.27
C GLU A 98 3.74 -1.58 0.32
N VAL A 99 2.83 -1.70 1.28
CA VAL A 99 1.92 -2.85 1.39
C VAL A 99 0.98 -2.89 0.18
N GLU A 100 0.39 -1.77 -0.18
CA GLU A 100 -0.55 -1.67 -1.31
C GLU A 100 0.12 -1.99 -2.64
N ARG A 101 1.34 -1.47 -2.88
CA ARG A 101 2.15 -1.82 -4.07
C ARG A 101 2.43 -3.32 -4.14
N SER A 102 2.80 -3.91 -3.02
CA SER A 102 3.11 -5.34 -2.95
C SER A 102 1.86 -6.17 -3.23
N LEU A 103 0.75 -5.88 -2.56
CA LEU A 103 -0.52 -6.58 -2.76
C LEU A 103 -1.03 -6.51 -4.20
N ARG A 104 -0.74 -5.42 -4.91
CA ARG A 104 -1.14 -5.23 -6.31
C ARG A 104 -0.48 -6.24 -7.27
N VAL A 105 0.72 -6.69 -6.96
CA VAL A 105 1.52 -7.57 -7.83
C VAL A 105 1.60 -9.02 -7.36
N LEU A 106 1.00 -9.32 -6.20
CA LEU A 106 0.92 -10.65 -5.64
C LEU A 106 -0.25 -11.43 -6.19
N ASP A 107 -0.06 -12.74 -6.29
CA ASP A 107 -1.13 -13.67 -6.64
C ASP A 107 -1.80 -14.26 -5.39
N GLY A 108 -1.08 -14.30 -4.28
CA GLY A 108 -1.58 -14.76 -2.98
C GLY A 108 -0.79 -14.17 -1.82
N ALA A 109 -1.28 -14.31 -0.61
CA ALA A 109 -0.62 -13.82 0.59
C ALA A 109 -0.64 -14.83 1.73
N VAL A 110 0.41 -14.81 2.55
CA VAL A 110 0.45 -15.43 3.88
C VAL A 110 0.27 -14.30 4.90
N VAL A 111 -0.83 -14.32 5.62
CA VAL A 111 -1.10 -13.33 6.67
C VAL A 111 -0.72 -13.92 8.02
N VAL A 112 0.28 -13.33 8.65
CA VAL A 112 0.81 -13.78 9.94
C VAL A 112 0.11 -13.06 11.07
N PHE A 113 -0.53 -13.82 11.96
CA PHE A 113 -1.13 -13.32 13.19
C PHE A 113 -0.31 -13.78 14.40
N CYS A 114 -0.33 -12.99 15.45
CA CYS A 114 0.26 -13.38 16.72
C CYS A 114 -0.71 -14.25 17.52
N GLY A 115 -0.26 -15.41 18.00
CA GLY A 115 -1.09 -16.31 18.83
C GLY A 115 -1.58 -15.69 20.13
N THR A 116 -0.87 -14.68 20.63
CA THR A 116 -1.21 -13.97 21.88
C THR A 116 -2.13 -12.77 21.66
N SER A 117 -1.77 -11.84 20.78
CA SER A 117 -2.57 -10.64 20.51
C SER A 117 -3.73 -10.89 19.51
N GLY A 118 -3.56 -11.84 18.62
CA GLY A 118 -4.60 -12.17 17.61
C GLY A 118 -4.76 -11.11 16.55
N VAL A 119 -6.01 -10.72 16.26
CA VAL A 119 -6.34 -9.68 15.29
C VAL A 119 -6.17 -8.31 15.92
N GLU A 120 -5.20 -7.55 15.43
CA GLU A 120 -4.94 -6.17 15.82
C GLU A 120 -5.46 -5.19 14.75
N PRO A 121 -5.60 -3.89 15.07
CA PRO A 121 -6.07 -2.87 14.14
C PRO A 121 -5.30 -2.82 12.82
N GLN A 122 -3.97 -2.93 12.89
CA GLN A 122 -3.13 -3.01 11.70
C GLN A 122 -3.42 -4.23 10.84
N SER A 123 -3.78 -5.35 11.47
CA SER A 123 -4.21 -6.56 10.75
C SER A 123 -5.48 -6.29 9.92
N GLU A 124 -6.43 -5.52 10.46
CA GLU A 124 -7.67 -5.15 9.77
C GLU A 124 -7.38 -4.29 8.54
N THR A 125 -6.44 -3.34 8.64
CA THR A 125 -6.02 -2.49 7.52
C THR A 125 -5.40 -3.31 6.39
N VAL A 126 -4.43 -4.16 6.70
CA VAL A 126 -3.80 -5.05 5.71
C VAL A 126 -4.83 -6.00 5.08
N TRP A 127 -5.74 -6.52 5.89
CA TRP A 127 -6.81 -7.41 5.43
C TRP A 127 -7.77 -6.73 4.47
N ARG A 128 -8.17 -5.50 4.77
CA ARG A 128 -9.02 -4.66 3.92
C ARG A 128 -8.35 -4.35 2.58
N GLN A 129 -7.04 -4.05 2.59
CA GLN A 129 -6.26 -3.86 1.37
C GLN A 129 -6.18 -5.14 0.52
N ALA A 130 -5.96 -6.29 1.15
CA ALA A 130 -5.99 -7.58 0.45
C ALA A 130 -7.37 -7.89 -0.16
N ASN A 131 -8.48 -7.49 0.51
CA ASN A 131 -9.82 -7.56 -0.05
C ASN A 131 -10.00 -6.67 -1.28
N LYS A 132 -9.48 -5.42 -1.23
CA LYS A 132 -9.53 -4.46 -2.34
C LYS A 132 -8.94 -5.05 -3.64
N TYR A 133 -7.87 -5.82 -3.52
CA TYR A 133 -7.19 -6.44 -4.66
C TYR A 133 -7.60 -7.90 -4.91
N GLY A 134 -8.57 -8.43 -4.17
CA GLY A 134 -9.04 -9.81 -4.32
C GLY A 134 -7.95 -10.87 -4.13
N VAL A 135 -6.96 -10.62 -3.25
CA VAL A 135 -5.82 -11.51 -3.04
C VAL A 135 -6.22 -12.70 -2.17
N PRO A 136 -6.15 -13.95 -2.69
CA PRO A 136 -6.35 -15.16 -1.89
C PRO A 136 -5.30 -15.28 -0.77
N ARG A 137 -5.70 -15.82 0.37
CA ARG A 137 -4.87 -15.82 1.59
C ARG A 137 -4.81 -17.16 2.27
N VAL A 138 -3.66 -17.39 2.93
CA VAL A 138 -3.47 -18.41 3.96
C VAL A 138 -3.14 -17.68 5.26
N VAL A 139 -3.73 -18.08 6.34
CA VAL A 139 -3.45 -17.54 7.68
C VAL A 139 -2.40 -18.40 8.37
N TYR A 140 -1.40 -17.76 8.93
CA TYR A 140 -0.42 -18.38 9.81
C TYR A 140 -0.46 -17.75 11.20
N VAL A 141 -0.92 -18.52 12.19
CA VAL A 141 -0.90 -18.09 13.59
C VAL A 141 0.44 -18.46 14.20
N ASN A 142 1.28 -17.46 14.35
CA ASN A 142 2.66 -17.55 14.82
C ASN A 142 2.75 -17.29 16.34
N LYS A 143 3.92 -17.50 16.92
CA LYS A 143 4.21 -17.29 18.34
C LYS A 143 3.36 -18.14 19.28
N MET A 144 3.05 -19.37 18.88
CA MET A 144 2.30 -20.31 19.70
C MET A 144 3.05 -20.73 20.99
N ASP A 145 4.35 -20.44 21.06
CA ASP A 145 5.23 -20.63 22.21
C ASP A 145 5.14 -19.52 23.26
N ARG A 146 4.42 -18.45 23.01
CA ARG A 146 4.31 -17.31 23.92
C ARG A 146 3.17 -17.50 24.94
N ALA A 147 3.37 -16.96 26.17
CA ALA A 147 2.34 -16.96 27.20
C ALA A 147 1.04 -16.29 26.72
N GLY A 148 -0.11 -16.94 26.91
CA GLY A 148 -1.41 -16.49 26.44
C GLY A 148 -1.72 -16.83 24.98
N ALA A 149 -0.87 -17.62 24.29
CA ALA A 149 -1.13 -18.04 22.92
C ALA A 149 -2.31 -19.02 22.85
N ASN A 150 -3.25 -18.76 21.91
CA ASN A 150 -4.40 -19.62 21.69
C ASN A 150 -4.85 -19.55 20.22
N PHE A 151 -4.63 -20.65 19.50
CA PHE A 151 -4.93 -20.74 18.06
C PHE A 151 -6.43 -20.54 17.75
N LEU A 152 -7.30 -21.30 18.43
CA LEU A 152 -8.73 -21.27 18.13
C LEU A 152 -9.40 -19.93 18.50
N ARG A 153 -8.87 -19.24 19.51
CA ARG A 153 -9.30 -17.87 19.80
C ARG A 153 -8.99 -16.92 18.65
N VAL A 154 -7.79 -16.99 18.08
CA VAL A 154 -7.40 -16.16 16.91
C VAL A 154 -8.28 -16.48 15.71
N ILE A 155 -8.59 -17.76 15.46
CA ILE A 155 -9.54 -18.19 14.43
C ILE A 155 -10.92 -17.55 14.63
N GLY A 156 -11.44 -17.56 15.86
CA GLY A 156 -12.69 -16.90 16.22
C GLY A 156 -12.66 -15.37 15.96
N GLN A 157 -11.54 -14.72 16.30
CA GLN A 157 -11.37 -13.29 16.03
C GLN A 157 -11.34 -12.96 14.53
N ILE A 158 -10.69 -13.78 13.71
CA ILE A 158 -10.68 -13.61 12.24
C ILE A 158 -12.10 -13.66 11.69
N LYS A 159 -12.90 -14.64 12.14
CA LYS A 159 -14.30 -14.77 11.73
C LYS A 159 -15.14 -13.55 12.12
N ASN A 160 -15.01 -13.10 13.38
CA ASN A 160 -15.89 -12.07 13.94
C ASN A 160 -15.46 -10.64 13.54
N ARG A 161 -14.17 -10.37 13.43
CA ARG A 161 -13.65 -9.00 13.18
C ARG A 161 -13.32 -8.75 11.71
N LEU A 162 -12.84 -9.78 10.99
CA LEU A 162 -12.45 -9.63 9.58
C LEU A 162 -13.54 -10.08 8.60
N GLY A 163 -14.62 -10.71 9.11
CA GLY A 163 -15.77 -11.09 8.29
C GLY A 163 -15.50 -12.18 7.26
N HIS A 164 -14.43 -12.97 7.44
CA HIS A 164 -14.08 -14.09 6.57
C HIS A 164 -14.23 -15.41 7.32
N THR A 165 -14.34 -16.50 6.57
CA THR A 165 -14.45 -17.85 7.10
C THR A 165 -13.08 -18.51 7.17
N PRO A 166 -12.39 -18.50 8.32
CA PRO A 166 -11.15 -19.23 8.48
C PRO A 166 -11.46 -20.73 8.61
N VAL A 167 -10.68 -21.55 7.92
CA VAL A 167 -10.77 -23.01 7.96
C VAL A 167 -9.46 -23.57 8.48
N PRO A 168 -9.36 -23.96 9.75
CA PRO A 168 -8.19 -24.63 10.27
C PRO A 168 -7.94 -25.94 9.52
N VAL A 169 -6.75 -26.09 8.98
CA VAL A 169 -6.24 -27.35 8.42
C VAL A 169 -5.28 -28.05 9.38
N GLN A 170 -4.97 -27.36 10.47
CA GLN A 170 -4.15 -27.84 11.57
C GLN A 170 -4.77 -27.43 12.90
N LEU A 171 -4.39 -28.14 13.96
CA LEU A 171 -4.57 -27.71 15.34
C LEU A 171 -3.21 -27.68 16.05
N ALA A 172 -3.07 -26.83 17.06
CA ALA A 172 -1.87 -26.77 17.88
C ALA A 172 -1.85 -27.90 18.93
N ILE A 173 -0.71 -28.58 19.06
CA ILE A 173 -0.46 -29.51 20.16
C ILE A 173 0.24 -28.73 21.28
N GLY A 174 -0.48 -28.54 22.38
CA GLY A 174 -0.02 -27.67 23.46
C GLY A 174 -0.09 -26.17 23.09
N ALA A 175 0.28 -25.36 24.03
CA ALA A 175 0.41 -23.91 23.89
C ALA A 175 1.47 -23.39 24.85
N GLU A 176 1.94 -22.17 24.62
CA GLU A 176 2.94 -21.51 25.46
C GLU A 176 4.24 -22.34 25.53
N GLU A 177 4.80 -22.52 26.73
CA GLU A 177 6.03 -23.32 26.90
C GLU A 177 5.85 -24.80 26.50
N ASN A 178 4.61 -25.28 26.48
CA ASN A 178 4.26 -26.66 26.14
C ASN A 178 3.85 -26.81 24.65
N PHE A 179 4.11 -25.81 23.81
CA PHE A 179 3.86 -25.93 22.38
C PHE A 179 4.85 -26.92 21.75
N GLU A 180 4.38 -28.10 21.35
CA GLU A 180 5.21 -29.19 20.84
C GLU A 180 5.14 -29.37 19.33
N GLY A 181 3.96 -29.14 18.73
CA GLY A 181 3.75 -29.37 17.30
C GLY A 181 2.33 -29.07 16.83
N GLN A 182 1.92 -29.76 15.76
CA GLN A 182 0.61 -29.55 15.13
C GLN A 182 -0.08 -30.89 14.88
N ILE A 183 -1.40 -30.88 14.84
CA ILE A 183 -2.21 -31.94 14.27
C ILE A 183 -2.53 -31.59 12.81
N ASP A 184 -2.17 -32.42 11.89
CA ASP A 184 -2.61 -32.34 10.50
C ASP A 184 -4.03 -32.94 10.39
N LEU A 185 -5.04 -32.07 10.22
CA LEU A 185 -6.43 -32.49 10.13
C LEU A 185 -6.78 -33.21 8.82
N ILE A 186 -5.98 -33.03 7.78
CA ILE A 186 -6.19 -33.72 6.51
C ILE A 186 -5.80 -35.19 6.62
N LYS A 187 -4.63 -35.46 7.22
CA LYS A 187 -4.11 -36.81 7.40
C LYS A 187 -4.50 -37.46 8.72
N MET A 188 -4.99 -36.69 9.67
CA MET A 188 -5.25 -37.09 11.06
C MET A 188 -4.02 -37.70 11.72
N LYS A 189 -2.92 -36.95 11.73
CA LYS A 189 -1.65 -37.28 12.36
C LYS A 189 -1.14 -36.11 13.17
N ALA A 190 -0.45 -36.43 14.27
CA ALA A 190 0.31 -35.48 15.05
C ALA A 190 1.71 -35.31 14.45
N ILE A 191 2.17 -34.06 14.37
CA ILE A 191 3.46 -33.66 13.81
C ILE A 191 4.32 -33.08 14.91
N TYR A 192 5.50 -33.67 15.11
CA TYR A 192 6.50 -33.21 16.07
C TYR A 192 7.82 -32.91 15.35
N TRP A 193 8.35 -31.71 15.60
CA TRP A 193 9.54 -31.21 14.92
C TRP A 193 10.82 -31.71 15.57
N ASN A 194 11.85 -31.95 14.76
CA ASN A 194 13.16 -32.34 15.25
C ASN A 194 13.99 -31.08 15.57
N ASP A 195 14.37 -30.92 16.82
CA ASP A 195 15.16 -29.76 17.27
C ASP A 195 16.62 -29.84 16.78
N ASP A 196 17.16 -31.05 16.60
CA ASP A 196 18.56 -31.28 16.18
C ASP A 196 18.86 -30.70 14.78
N ASP A 197 17.88 -30.70 13.90
CA ASP A 197 18.00 -30.14 12.54
C ASP A 197 17.31 -28.79 12.39
N LYS A 198 17.01 -28.13 13.49
CA LYS A 198 16.34 -26.83 13.54
C LYS A 198 14.96 -26.83 12.88
N GLY A 199 14.21 -27.89 13.03
CA GLY A 199 12.87 -28.03 12.47
C GLY A 199 12.83 -28.22 10.96
N THR A 200 13.89 -28.71 10.34
CA THR A 200 13.90 -29.06 8.92
C THR A 200 13.09 -30.31 8.65
N THR A 201 13.13 -31.28 9.58
CA THR A 201 12.34 -32.51 9.50
C THR A 201 11.41 -32.65 10.72
N TYR A 202 10.44 -33.54 10.53
CA TYR A 202 9.47 -33.88 11.57
C TYR A 202 9.10 -35.35 11.54
N ARG A 203 8.58 -35.85 12.66
CA ARG A 203 7.99 -37.18 12.76
C ARG A 203 6.46 -37.07 12.83
N GLU A 204 5.78 -38.04 12.25
CA GLU A 204 4.34 -38.19 12.37
C GLU A 204 4.02 -39.27 13.38
N GLU A 205 3.10 -38.99 14.27
CA GLU A 205 2.63 -39.91 15.33
C GLU A 205 1.10 -39.92 15.35
N GLU A 206 0.54 -40.86 16.12
CA GLU A 206 -0.91 -40.85 16.37
C GLU A 206 -1.28 -39.60 17.19
N ILE A 207 -2.51 -39.11 16.96
CA ILE A 207 -3.02 -37.94 17.70
C ILE A 207 -3.12 -38.29 19.18
N PRO A 208 -2.67 -37.43 20.10
CA PRO A 208 -2.88 -37.62 21.53
C PRO A 208 -4.35 -37.87 21.86
N ALA A 209 -4.60 -38.86 22.75
CA ALA A 209 -5.97 -39.32 23.03
C ALA A 209 -6.89 -38.23 23.58
N ASP A 210 -6.33 -37.28 24.31
CA ASP A 210 -7.05 -36.11 24.86
C ASP A 210 -7.41 -35.04 23.82
N MET A 211 -6.81 -35.12 22.63
CA MET A 211 -7.08 -34.19 21.52
C MET A 211 -7.86 -34.83 20.36
N LEU A 212 -8.13 -36.13 20.44
CA LEU A 212 -8.75 -36.86 19.32
C LEU A 212 -10.15 -36.33 19.01
N ASP A 213 -11.01 -36.16 20.02
CA ASP A 213 -12.37 -35.64 19.85
C ASP A 213 -12.39 -34.26 19.21
N LEU A 214 -11.50 -33.37 19.68
CA LEU A 214 -11.35 -32.03 19.12
C LEU A 214 -10.86 -32.08 17.67
N ALA A 215 -9.91 -32.97 17.36
CA ALA A 215 -9.41 -33.15 16.01
C ALA A 215 -10.48 -33.68 15.06
N GLU A 216 -11.33 -34.60 15.50
CA GLU A 216 -12.45 -35.13 14.71
C GLU A 216 -13.51 -34.06 14.44
N GLU A 217 -13.85 -33.21 15.43
CA GLU A 217 -14.76 -32.09 15.26
C GLU A 217 -14.23 -31.10 14.20
N TRP A 218 -13.00 -30.65 14.35
CA TRP A 218 -12.43 -29.69 13.39
C TRP A 218 -12.14 -30.29 12.02
N ARG A 219 -11.82 -31.59 11.95
CA ARG A 219 -11.76 -32.29 10.67
C ARG A 219 -13.12 -32.30 9.96
N SER A 220 -14.21 -32.57 10.68
CA SER A 220 -15.56 -32.57 10.12
C SER A 220 -15.89 -31.18 9.54
N ASN A 221 -15.64 -30.12 10.29
CA ASN A 221 -15.83 -28.75 9.80
C ASN A 221 -15.00 -28.43 8.56
N MET A 222 -13.74 -28.86 8.51
CA MET A 222 -12.86 -28.67 7.36
C MET A 222 -13.35 -29.45 6.14
N VAL A 223 -13.76 -30.71 6.30
CA VAL A 223 -14.27 -31.56 5.20
C VAL A 223 -15.58 -30.99 4.64
N GLU A 224 -16.47 -30.52 5.50
CA GLU A 224 -17.69 -29.82 5.07
C GLU A 224 -17.35 -28.56 4.26
N ALA A 225 -16.43 -27.75 4.73
CA ALA A 225 -15.95 -26.57 3.99
C ALA A 225 -15.34 -26.94 2.61
N ALA A 226 -14.63 -28.03 2.52
CA ALA A 226 -14.11 -28.53 1.24
C ALA A 226 -15.23 -29.07 0.32
N ALA A 227 -16.23 -29.75 0.88
CA ALA A 227 -17.35 -30.31 0.12
C ALA A 227 -18.21 -29.20 -0.53
N GLU A 228 -18.34 -28.06 0.11
CA GLU A 228 -19.09 -26.91 -0.43
C GLU A 228 -18.51 -26.32 -1.72
N ALA A 229 -17.33 -26.76 -2.15
CA ALA A 229 -16.69 -26.27 -3.38
C ALA A 229 -17.42 -26.70 -4.66
N SER A 230 -18.16 -27.81 -4.65
CA SER A 230 -18.92 -28.29 -5.80
C SER A 230 -20.10 -29.19 -5.38
N GLU A 231 -21.14 -29.23 -6.23
CA GLU A 231 -22.29 -30.13 -6.02
C GLU A 231 -21.86 -31.61 -5.95
N GLU A 232 -20.87 -32.01 -6.72
CA GLU A 232 -20.36 -33.39 -6.73
C GLU A 232 -19.76 -33.77 -5.37
N LEU A 233 -18.88 -32.93 -4.83
CA LEU A 233 -18.27 -33.16 -3.53
C LEU A 233 -19.31 -33.09 -2.40
N MET A 234 -20.26 -32.17 -2.47
CA MET A 234 -21.31 -32.03 -1.49
C MET A 234 -22.24 -33.27 -1.48
N ASN A 235 -22.64 -33.76 -2.64
CA ASN A 235 -23.46 -34.97 -2.74
C ASN A 235 -22.71 -36.19 -2.17
N LYS A 236 -21.45 -36.37 -2.50
CA LYS A 236 -20.62 -37.43 -1.94
C LYS A 236 -20.55 -37.36 -0.41
N TYR A 237 -20.34 -36.14 0.14
CA TYR A 237 -20.31 -35.91 1.57
C TYR A 237 -21.64 -36.23 2.26
N LEU A 238 -22.77 -35.76 1.70
CA LEU A 238 -24.11 -35.97 2.27
C LEU A 238 -24.59 -37.43 2.18
N GLU A 239 -24.13 -38.19 1.17
CA GLU A 239 -24.39 -39.60 1.03
C GLU A 239 -23.54 -40.49 1.96
N GLY A 240 -22.69 -39.88 2.80
CA GLY A 240 -21.81 -40.53 3.76
C GLY A 240 -20.55 -41.13 3.11
N GLY A 241 -20.19 -40.63 1.91
CA GLY A 241 -18.91 -40.97 1.27
C GLY A 241 -17.76 -40.19 1.87
N GLU A 242 -16.63 -40.85 2.11
CA GLU A 242 -15.41 -40.15 2.55
C GLU A 242 -14.75 -39.43 1.37
N LEU A 243 -14.38 -38.15 1.60
CA LEU A 243 -13.57 -37.39 0.66
C LEU A 243 -12.10 -37.80 0.79
N THR A 244 -11.43 -37.99 -0.34
CA THR A 244 -9.97 -38.29 -0.35
C THR A 244 -9.18 -37.06 0.03
N VAL A 245 -7.89 -37.24 0.37
CA VAL A 245 -6.97 -36.11 0.68
C VAL A 245 -6.90 -35.13 -0.50
N GLU A 246 -6.87 -35.66 -1.72
CA GLU A 246 -6.82 -34.85 -2.95
C GLU A 246 -8.10 -34.06 -3.14
N GLU A 247 -9.27 -34.66 -2.91
CA GLU A 247 -10.57 -34.00 -2.99
C GLU A 247 -10.71 -32.90 -1.95
N ILE A 248 -10.29 -33.14 -0.70
CA ILE A 248 -10.29 -32.13 0.37
C ILE A 248 -9.40 -30.94 -0.01
N LYS A 249 -8.16 -31.21 -0.43
CA LYS A 249 -7.24 -30.15 -0.85
C LYS A 249 -7.76 -29.37 -2.06
N ALA A 250 -8.31 -30.06 -3.06
CA ALA A 250 -8.88 -29.41 -4.25
C ALA A 250 -10.07 -28.53 -3.90
N GLY A 251 -10.96 -29.00 -3.02
CA GLY A 251 -12.13 -28.24 -2.56
C GLY A 251 -11.73 -26.99 -1.76
N LEU A 252 -10.83 -27.15 -0.80
CA LEU A 252 -10.29 -26.01 -0.02
C LEU A 252 -9.57 -25.01 -0.94
N ARG A 253 -8.76 -25.49 -1.89
CA ARG A 253 -8.09 -24.63 -2.87
C ARG A 253 -9.09 -23.84 -3.70
N ALA A 254 -10.09 -24.48 -4.29
CA ALA A 254 -11.09 -23.82 -5.13
C ALA A 254 -11.79 -22.67 -4.38
N ARG A 255 -12.20 -22.89 -3.15
CA ARG A 255 -12.83 -21.88 -2.32
C ARG A 255 -11.88 -20.79 -1.84
N THR A 256 -10.62 -21.13 -1.61
CA THR A 256 -9.58 -20.13 -1.28
C THR A 256 -9.32 -19.19 -2.44
N LEU A 257 -9.21 -19.74 -3.67
CA LEU A 257 -9.06 -18.94 -4.90
C LEU A 257 -10.26 -18.03 -5.16
N ALA A 258 -11.46 -18.48 -4.80
CA ALA A 258 -12.68 -17.67 -4.84
C ALA A 258 -12.80 -16.65 -3.68
N SER A 259 -11.83 -16.63 -2.76
CA SER A 259 -11.84 -15.79 -1.55
C SER A 259 -13.04 -16.03 -0.62
N GLU A 260 -13.63 -17.23 -0.65
CA GLU A 260 -14.75 -17.62 0.21
C GLU A 260 -14.27 -18.08 1.58
N ILE A 261 -13.14 -18.76 1.63
CA ILE A 261 -12.51 -19.27 2.85
C ILE A 261 -11.04 -18.88 2.92
N VAL A 262 -10.48 -19.01 4.11
CA VAL A 262 -9.05 -18.78 4.36
C VAL A 262 -8.49 -19.97 5.14
N PRO A 263 -7.68 -20.85 4.55
CA PRO A 263 -7.01 -21.93 5.26
C PRO A 263 -6.11 -21.38 6.36
N ALA A 264 -6.13 -22.01 7.53
CA ALA A 264 -5.36 -21.55 8.68
C ALA A 264 -4.43 -22.65 9.20
N VAL A 265 -3.18 -22.26 9.43
CA VAL A 265 -2.12 -23.08 10.02
C VAL A 265 -1.51 -22.37 11.23
N CYS A 266 -0.78 -23.09 12.05
CA CYS A 266 -0.18 -22.54 13.27
C CYS A 266 1.27 -22.97 13.45
N GLY A 267 2.00 -22.24 14.30
CA GLY A 267 3.38 -22.59 14.61
C GLY A 267 4.11 -21.56 15.46
N SER A 268 5.41 -21.73 15.54
CA SER A 268 6.34 -20.77 16.12
C SER A 268 7.58 -20.67 15.23
N SER A 269 7.69 -19.56 14.51
CA SER A 269 8.86 -19.30 13.65
C SER A 269 10.14 -19.19 14.49
N PHE A 270 10.07 -18.60 15.70
CA PHE A 270 11.19 -18.49 16.60
C PHE A 270 11.70 -19.85 17.10
N LYS A 271 10.78 -20.76 17.43
CA LYS A 271 11.10 -22.12 17.88
C LYS A 271 11.31 -23.11 16.70
N ASN A 272 11.30 -22.64 15.47
CA ASN A 272 11.48 -23.45 14.26
C ASN A 272 10.44 -24.58 14.10
N LYS A 273 9.19 -24.29 14.47
CA LYS A 273 8.08 -25.28 14.43
C LYS A 273 6.96 -24.78 13.52
N GLY A 274 6.79 -25.41 12.36
CA GLY A 274 5.62 -25.22 11.50
C GLY A 274 5.86 -24.46 10.19
N VAL A 275 6.95 -23.71 10.00
CA VAL A 275 7.17 -22.91 8.77
C VAL A 275 7.26 -23.77 7.49
N PRO A 276 7.89 -24.95 7.46
CA PRO A 276 7.83 -25.81 6.27
C PRO A 276 6.40 -26.18 5.84
N LEU A 277 5.47 -26.34 6.80
CA LEU A 277 4.06 -26.60 6.50
C LEU A 277 3.31 -25.35 6.02
N VAL A 278 3.76 -24.15 6.38
CA VAL A 278 3.26 -22.90 5.77
C VAL A 278 3.60 -22.88 4.28
N LEU A 279 4.82 -23.27 3.91
CA LEU A 279 5.22 -23.37 2.51
C LEU A 279 4.43 -24.46 1.76
N ASP A 280 4.14 -25.59 2.40
CA ASP A 280 3.26 -26.61 1.83
C ASP A 280 1.84 -26.06 1.60
N ALA A 281 1.29 -25.31 2.55
CA ALA A 281 -0.01 -24.65 2.42
C ALA A 281 -0.04 -23.60 1.28
N VAL A 282 1.07 -22.89 1.06
CA VAL A 282 1.23 -21.99 -0.09
C VAL A 282 1.10 -22.75 -1.41
N ILE A 283 1.74 -23.90 -1.52
CA ILE A 283 1.63 -24.74 -2.73
C ILE A 283 0.21 -25.27 -2.89
N ASP A 284 -0.38 -25.80 -1.82
CA ASP A 284 -1.68 -26.48 -1.87
C ASP A 284 -2.85 -25.50 -2.11
N TYR A 285 -2.81 -24.29 -1.58
CA TYR A 285 -4.00 -23.40 -1.52
C TYR A 285 -3.89 -22.08 -2.26
N LEU A 286 -2.68 -21.55 -2.52
CA LEU A 286 -2.52 -20.28 -3.20
C LEU A 286 -2.36 -20.45 -4.73
N PRO A 287 -2.79 -19.46 -5.52
CA PRO A 287 -2.85 -19.57 -6.97
C PRO A 287 -1.48 -19.51 -7.66
N ALA A 288 -1.41 -20.14 -8.82
CA ALA A 288 -0.43 -19.84 -9.84
C ALA A 288 -0.84 -18.60 -10.64
N PRO A 289 0.08 -17.93 -11.36
CA PRO A 289 -0.25 -16.77 -12.20
C PRO A 289 -1.34 -17.05 -13.25
N THR A 290 -1.50 -18.30 -13.67
CA THR A 290 -2.52 -18.73 -14.64
C THR A 290 -3.90 -18.93 -14.04
N GLU A 291 -4.03 -18.93 -12.74
CA GLU A 291 -5.29 -19.16 -12.01
C GLU A 291 -5.93 -17.88 -11.49
N ILE A 292 -5.23 -16.76 -11.64
CA ILE A 292 -5.79 -15.43 -11.34
C ILE A 292 -6.49 -14.86 -12.58
N PRO A 293 -7.47 -13.95 -12.42
CA PRO A 293 -8.10 -13.27 -13.53
C PRO A 293 -7.08 -12.56 -14.42
N ALA A 294 -7.35 -12.50 -15.73
CA ALA A 294 -6.54 -11.72 -16.66
C ALA A 294 -6.45 -10.27 -16.19
N ILE A 295 -5.26 -9.68 -16.31
CA ILE A 295 -5.10 -8.29 -15.94
C ILE A 295 -5.72 -7.38 -17.00
N LYS A 296 -6.49 -6.40 -16.55
CA LYS A 296 -7.12 -5.40 -17.41
C LYS A 296 -6.24 -4.16 -17.56
N GLY A 297 -6.34 -3.53 -18.69
CA GLY A 297 -5.68 -2.27 -18.96
C GLY A 297 -6.39 -1.49 -20.08
N ILE A 298 -6.03 -0.24 -20.26
CA ILE A 298 -6.61 0.66 -21.27
C ILE A 298 -5.57 0.98 -22.33
N HIS A 299 -6.04 1.38 -23.52
CA HIS A 299 -5.12 1.88 -24.55
C HIS A 299 -4.55 3.25 -24.15
N PRO A 300 -3.27 3.56 -24.44
CA PRO A 300 -2.66 4.84 -24.10
C PRO A 300 -3.39 6.08 -24.62
N ASP A 301 -4.08 5.97 -25.76
CA ASP A 301 -4.81 7.09 -26.37
C ASP A 301 -6.00 7.60 -25.54
N ILE A 302 -6.49 6.79 -24.60
CA ILE A 302 -7.61 7.14 -23.72
C ILE A 302 -7.18 7.35 -22.27
N ILE A 303 -5.89 7.61 -22.04
CA ILE A 303 -5.31 7.78 -20.68
C ILE A 303 -5.98 8.92 -19.90
N ASP A 304 -6.41 9.97 -20.59
CA ASP A 304 -7.02 11.15 -19.98
C ASP A 304 -8.53 11.01 -19.76
N LYS A 305 -9.14 9.90 -20.21
CA LYS A 305 -10.55 9.62 -19.98
C LYS A 305 -10.79 9.36 -18.48
N PRO A 306 -11.76 10.05 -17.86
CA PRO A 306 -12.10 9.82 -16.44
C PRO A 306 -12.48 8.36 -16.19
N LYS A 307 -12.11 7.84 -15.02
CA LYS A 307 -12.35 6.43 -14.66
C LYS A 307 -13.84 6.06 -14.67
N ASP A 308 -14.69 6.98 -14.25
CA ASP A 308 -16.16 6.85 -14.21
C ASP A 308 -16.82 6.85 -15.59
N GLU A 309 -16.12 7.33 -16.63
CA GLU A 309 -16.57 7.30 -18.01
C GLU A 309 -16.04 6.09 -18.79
N LEU A 310 -15.15 5.28 -18.22
CA LEU A 310 -14.63 4.07 -18.86
C LEU A 310 -15.71 2.99 -18.89
N VAL A 311 -15.87 2.36 -20.04
CA VAL A 311 -16.79 1.23 -20.27
C VAL A 311 -16.00 -0.04 -20.56
N ASP A 312 -16.63 -1.21 -20.42
CA ASP A 312 -15.95 -2.50 -20.64
C ASP A 312 -15.23 -2.62 -21.98
N ALA A 313 -15.72 -1.95 -23.02
CA ALA A 313 -15.08 -1.92 -24.34
C ALA A 313 -13.77 -1.12 -24.40
N ASP A 314 -13.48 -0.28 -23.39
CA ASP A 314 -12.24 0.49 -23.29
C ASP A 314 -11.08 -0.34 -22.69
N TYR A 315 -11.39 -1.49 -22.12
CA TYR A 315 -10.43 -2.37 -21.50
C TYR A 315 -9.95 -3.46 -22.45
N ASP A 316 -8.66 -3.70 -22.45
CA ASP A 316 -8.01 -4.86 -23.05
C ASP A 316 -7.50 -5.77 -21.92
N GLU A 317 -7.37 -7.05 -22.19
CA GLU A 317 -6.93 -8.05 -21.20
C GLU A 317 -5.58 -8.63 -21.58
N ARG A 318 -4.80 -9.01 -20.58
CA ARG A 318 -3.54 -9.76 -20.72
C ARG A 318 -3.58 -10.97 -19.81
N HIS A 319 -3.33 -12.13 -20.40
CA HIS A 319 -3.26 -13.41 -19.70
C HIS A 319 -1.81 -13.77 -19.38
N ALA A 320 -1.62 -14.62 -18.39
CA ALA A 320 -0.30 -15.11 -18.03
C ALA A 320 0.20 -16.16 -19.01
N ASP A 321 0.47 -15.74 -20.25
CA ASP A 321 0.94 -16.53 -21.37
C ASP A 321 2.16 -15.87 -22.03
N ASP A 322 3.20 -16.67 -22.30
CA ASP A 322 4.41 -16.22 -22.97
C ASP A 322 4.18 -15.83 -24.43
N ALA A 323 3.12 -16.33 -25.08
CA ALA A 323 2.77 -16.04 -26.46
C ALA A 323 2.05 -14.69 -26.64
N GLU A 324 1.53 -14.11 -25.57
CA GLU A 324 0.89 -12.80 -25.61
C GLU A 324 1.90 -11.65 -25.73
N PRO A 325 1.46 -10.45 -26.12
CA PRO A 325 2.30 -9.27 -26.13
C PRO A 325 2.85 -8.98 -24.73
N PHE A 326 4.13 -8.61 -24.63
CA PHE A 326 4.76 -8.30 -23.36
C PHE A 326 4.05 -7.17 -22.63
N SER A 327 3.77 -7.38 -21.35
CA SER A 327 3.31 -6.35 -20.43
C SER A 327 3.82 -6.60 -19.02
N ALA A 328 4.29 -5.55 -18.36
CA ALA A 328 4.80 -5.58 -17.00
C ALA A 328 4.47 -4.29 -16.27
N LEU A 329 4.28 -4.39 -14.96
CA LEU A 329 4.07 -3.27 -14.07
C LEU A 329 5.34 -3.01 -13.25
N ALA A 330 5.85 -1.79 -13.31
CA ALA A 330 6.92 -1.31 -12.45
C ALA A 330 6.32 -0.97 -11.08
N PHE A 331 6.50 -1.84 -10.09
CA PHE A 331 5.85 -1.68 -8.79
C PHE A 331 6.77 -1.11 -7.71
N LYS A 332 8.09 -1.12 -7.95
CA LYS A 332 9.07 -0.56 -7.02
C LYS A 332 10.29 -0.06 -7.77
N ILE A 333 10.79 1.11 -7.37
CA ILE A 333 12.09 1.65 -7.77
C ILE A 333 13.00 1.64 -6.55
N ALA A 334 14.23 1.25 -6.70
CA ALA A 334 15.25 1.32 -5.67
C ALA A 334 16.57 1.84 -6.24
N THR A 335 17.30 2.60 -5.45
CA THR A 335 18.63 3.06 -5.80
C THR A 335 19.69 2.16 -5.16
N ASP A 336 20.53 1.59 -5.98
CA ASP A 336 21.63 0.76 -5.54
C ASP A 336 22.98 1.50 -5.76
N PRO A 337 23.88 1.53 -4.75
CA PRO A 337 25.12 2.27 -4.87
C PRO A 337 26.07 1.72 -5.93
N PHE A 338 25.95 0.45 -6.34
CA PHE A 338 26.85 -0.21 -7.26
C PHE A 338 26.32 -0.31 -8.70
N VAL A 339 25.03 -0.55 -8.86
CA VAL A 339 24.42 -0.77 -10.19
C VAL A 339 23.48 0.36 -10.62
N GLY A 340 23.22 1.32 -9.75
CA GLY A 340 22.35 2.45 -10.02
C GLY A 340 20.86 2.12 -9.78
N THR A 341 19.97 2.61 -10.63
CA THR A 341 18.54 2.43 -10.46
C THR A 341 18.09 1.00 -10.81
N LEU A 342 17.42 0.36 -9.87
CA LEU A 342 16.75 -0.91 -10.02
C LEU A 342 15.24 -0.67 -10.17
N THR A 343 14.65 -1.13 -11.27
CA THR A 343 13.22 -1.08 -11.50
C THR A 343 12.64 -2.48 -11.34
N PHE A 344 11.96 -2.73 -10.23
CA PHE A 344 11.29 -4.01 -9.99
C PHE A 344 10.00 -4.08 -10.78
N VAL A 345 9.85 -5.15 -11.55
CA VAL A 345 8.70 -5.37 -12.41
C VAL A 345 8.04 -6.71 -12.13
N ARG A 346 6.71 -6.73 -12.22
CA ARG A 346 5.91 -7.93 -12.34
C ARG A 346 5.51 -8.09 -13.80
N VAL A 347 5.91 -9.18 -14.42
CA VAL A 347 5.53 -9.52 -15.80
C VAL A 347 4.17 -10.22 -15.78
N TYR A 348 3.20 -9.66 -16.49
CA TYR A 348 1.85 -10.23 -16.58
C TYR A 348 1.64 -11.05 -17.83
N SER A 349 2.24 -10.68 -18.96
CA SER A 349 2.12 -11.40 -20.22
C SER A 349 3.39 -11.32 -21.06
N GLY A 350 3.57 -12.26 -21.95
CA GLY A 350 4.68 -12.30 -22.90
C GLY A 350 6.02 -12.59 -22.25
N PHE A 351 7.07 -12.28 -22.98
CA PHE A 351 8.45 -12.38 -22.51
C PHE A 351 9.29 -11.22 -23.01
N LEU A 352 10.40 -10.95 -22.34
CA LEU A 352 11.35 -9.89 -22.66
C LEU A 352 12.76 -10.42 -22.54
N THR A 353 13.62 -10.13 -23.52
CA THR A 353 15.02 -10.52 -23.54
C THR A 353 15.91 -9.30 -23.29
N SER A 354 17.06 -9.51 -22.65
CA SER A 354 18.06 -8.47 -22.47
C SER A 354 18.49 -7.87 -23.83
N GLY A 355 18.41 -6.55 -23.96
CA GLY A 355 18.66 -5.82 -25.20
C GLY A 355 17.41 -5.40 -25.96
N ASP A 356 16.23 -5.94 -25.62
CA ASP A 356 14.97 -5.56 -26.24
C ASP A 356 14.56 -4.13 -25.87
N SER A 357 13.68 -3.58 -26.68
CA SER A 357 13.07 -2.27 -26.45
C SER A 357 11.63 -2.41 -26.01
N VAL A 358 11.23 -1.64 -25.02
CA VAL A 358 9.86 -1.54 -24.52
C VAL A 358 9.38 -0.10 -24.60
N VAL A 359 8.08 0.10 -24.49
CA VAL A 359 7.50 1.42 -24.29
C VAL A 359 6.97 1.55 -22.87
N ASN A 360 7.31 2.66 -22.22
CA ASN A 360 6.60 3.13 -21.03
C ASN A 360 5.30 3.78 -21.55
N SER A 361 4.22 3.05 -21.51
CA SER A 361 2.95 3.46 -22.12
C SER A 361 2.29 4.63 -21.40
N VAL A 362 2.59 4.84 -20.11
CA VAL A 362 2.10 5.98 -19.34
C VAL A 362 2.74 7.30 -19.80
N LYS A 363 4.03 7.27 -20.14
CA LYS A 363 4.81 8.46 -20.52
C LYS A 363 5.05 8.56 -22.03
N GLY A 364 4.65 7.55 -22.81
CA GLY A 364 4.87 7.49 -24.25
C GLY A 364 6.35 7.37 -24.66
N LYS A 365 7.24 6.98 -23.74
CA LYS A 365 8.69 6.92 -23.98
C LYS A 365 9.16 5.50 -24.25
N LYS A 366 9.99 5.34 -25.29
CA LYS A 366 10.68 4.08 -25.56
C LYS A 366 11.94 3.96 -24.73
N GLU A 367 12.14 2.79 -24.15
CA GLU A 367 13.34 2.47 -23.38
C GLU A 367 13.94 1.14 -23.82
N ARG A 368 15.26 1.06 -23.75
CA ARG A 368 15.99 -0.18 -24.03
C ARG A 368 16.33 -0.85 -22.70
N VAL A 369 15.94 -2.11 -22.55
CA VAL A 369 16.26 -2.92 -21.38
C VAL A 369 17.67 -3.48 -21.53
N GLY A 370 18.60 -3.00 -20.72
CA GLY A 370 19.99 -3.44 -20.74
C GLY A 370 20.17 -4.75 -19.99
N ARG A 371 20.36 -4.65 -18.70
CA ARG A 371 20.58 -5.79 -17.79
C ARG A 371 19.33 -6.07 -16.97
N MET A 372 19.12 -7.35 -16.71
CA MET A 372 18.05 -7.82 -15.83
C MET A 372 18.64 -8.72 -14.77
N VAL A 373 18.14 -8.59 -13.54
CA VAL A 373 18.59 -9.40 -12.41
C VAL A 373 17.41 -10.00 -11.66
N GLN A 374 17.63 -11.19 -11.15
CA GLN A 374 16.77 -11.83 -10.18
C GLN A 374 17.39 -11.72 -8.81
N MET A 375 16.59 -11.39 -7.82
CA MET A 375 17.07 -11.23 -6.46
C MET A 375 16.98 -12.58 -5.72
N HIS A 376 18.09 -13.00 -5.14
CA HIS A 376 18.20 -14.14 -4.25
C HIS A 376 18.83 -13.67 -2.93
N ALA A 377 18.00 -13.30 -1.99
CA ALA A 377 18.47 -12.69 -0.73
C ALA A 377 19.40 -11.47 -1.00
N ASN A 378 20.67 -11.54 -0.63
CA ASN A 378 21.66 -10.50 -0.87
C ASN A 378 22.44 -10.65 -2.19
N GLN A 379 22.12 -11.68 -2.98
CA GLN A 379 22.77 -11.95 -4.25
C GLN A 379 21.89 -11.52 -5.42
N ARG A 380 22.52 -11.11 -6.50
CA ARG A 380 21.87 -10.69 -7.73
C ARG A 380 22.35 -11.58 -8.84
N ASP A 381 21.46 -12.42 -9.35
CA ASP A 381 21.77 -13.27 -10.48
C ASP A 381 21.33 -12.58 -11.77
N GLU A 382 22.28 -12.37 -12.67
CA GLU A 382 21.97 -11.81 -13.98
C GLU A 382 21.19 -12.83 -14.82
N ILE A 383 20.04 -12.39 -15.32
CA ILE A 383 19.16 -13.19 -16.15
C ILE A 383 19.05 -12.60 -17.55
N LYS A 384 18.87 -13.46 -18.54
CA LYS A 384 18.80 -13.06 -19.96
C LYS A 384 17.39 -12.80 -20.44
N GLU A 385 16.40 -13.37 -19.79
CA GLU A 385 14.99 -13.24 -20.15
C GLU A 385 14.10 -13.24 -18.90
N VAL A 386 12.96 -12.57 -19.01
CA VAL A 386 11.85 -12.61 -18.05
C VAL A 386 10.58 -12.97 -18.80
N ARG A 387 9.67 -13.70 -18.15
CA ARG A 387 8.46 -14.27 -18.74
C ARG A 387 7.23 -13.97 -17.89
N ALA A 388 6.04 -14.19 -18.46
CA ALA A 388 4.79 -14.05 -17.74
C ALA A 388 4.84 -14.75 -16.37
N GLY A 389 4.44 -14.06 -15.31
CA GLY A 389 4.51 -14.53 -13.93
C GLY A 389 5.83 -14.22 -13.20
N ASP A 390 6.87 -13.76 -13.87
CA ASP A 390 8.14 -13.43 -13.22
C ASP A 390 8.08 -12.09 -12.47
N ILE A 391 8.86 -12.05 -11.40
CA ILE A 391 9.24 -10.82 -10.69
C ILE A 391 10.76 -10.68 -10.84
N ALA A 392 11.20 -9.55 -11.37
CA ALA A 392 12.62 -9.29 -11.63
C ALA A 392 12.94 -7.79 -11.51
N ALA A 393 14.22 -7.44 -11.49
CA ALA A 393 14.66 -6.06 -11.52
C ALA A 393 15.37 -5.74 -12.84
N LEU A 394 14.95 -4.64 -13.48
CA LEU A 394 15.58 -4.06 -14.66
C LEU A 394 16.57 -2.99 -14.22
N ILE A 395 17.79 -3.03 -14.75
CA ILE A 395 18.87 -2.10 -14.38
C ILE A 395 18.97 -0.98 -15.39
N GLY A 396 19.06 0.27 -14.90
CA GLY A 396 19.38 1.43 -15.72
C GLY A 396 18.25 2.01 -16.53
N MET A 397 17.00 1.72 -16.18
CA MET A 397 15.83 2.41 -16.72
C MET A 397 15.87 3.89 -16.33
N LYS A 398 15.64 4.79 -17.30
CA LYS A 398 15.86 6.23 -17.08
C LYS A 398 14.59 6.99 -16.68
N ASP A 399 13.50 6.70 -17.36
CA ASP A 399 12.24 7.46 -17.26
C ASP A 399 11.09 6.63 -16.68
N VAL A 400 11.40 5.63 -15.86
CA VAL A 400 10.39 4.77 -15.20
C VAL A 400 10.19 5.20 -13.76
N THR A 401 8.93 5.32 -13.37
CA THR A 401 8.52 5.56 -11.99
C THR A 401 7.60 4.42 -11.50
N THR A 402 7.42 4.33 -10.19
CA THR A 402 6.52 3.33 -9.61
C THR A 402 5.09 3.52 -10.12
N GLY A 403 4.46 2.44 -10.57
CA GLY A 403 3.13 2.45 -11.18
C GLY A 403 3.14 2.55 -12.71
N ASP A 404 4.29 2.76 -13.35
CA ASP A 404 4.38 2.79 -14.80
C ASP A 404 4.23 1.38 -15.41
N THR A 405 3.64 1.31 -16.60
CA THR A 405 3.54 0.08 -17.39
C THR A 405 4.63 0.05 -18.45
N LEU A 406 5.36 -1.05 -18.50
CA LEU A 406 6.31 -1.37 -19.56
C LEU A 406 5.70 -2.45 -20.44
N CYS A 407 5.58 -2.20 -21.73
CA CYS A 407 4.90 -3.13 -22.65
C CYS A 407 5.50 -3.17 -24.05
N SER A 408 4.98 -4.08 -24.87
CA SER A 408 5.29 -4.17 -26.30
C SER A 408 4.96 -2.87 -27.01
N ILE A 409 5.85 -2.45 -27.91
CA ILE A 409 5.66 -1.25 -28.74
C ILE A 409 4.50 -1.43 -29.73
N GLU A 410 4.29 -2.66 -30.22
CA GLU A 410 3.29 -2.97 -31.25
C GLU A 410 1.86 -3.03 -30.69
N LYS A 411 1.71 -3.45 -29.45
CA LYS A 411 0.42 -3.57 -28.76
C LYS A 411 0.51 -2.92 -27.36
N PRO A 412 0.55 -1.60 -27.30
CA PRO A 412 0.70 -0.88 -26.05
C PRO A 412 -0.57 -1.00 -25.19
N ILE A 413 -0.38 -1.11 -23.89
CA ILE A 413 -1.43 -1.15 -22.88
C ILE A 413 -0.97 -0.37 -21.66
N ILE A 414 -1.88 0.30 -20.98
CA ILE A 414 -1.65 0.83 -19.64
C ILE A 414 -2.42 -0.07 -18.67
N LEU A 415 -1.69 -0.84 -17.87
CA LEU A 415 -2.26 -1.64 -16.82
C LEU A 415 -2.88 -0.72 -15.77
N GLU A 416 -3.83 -1.24 -15.01
CA GLU A 416 -4.49 -0.46 -13.97
C GLU A 416 -3.47 0.26 -13.07
N ARG A 417 -3.66 1.58 -12.94
CA ARG A 417 -2.76 2.43 -12.15
C ARG A 417 -3.00 2.22 -10.66
N MET A 418 -1.90 2.31 -9.89
CA MET A 418 -1.99 2.42 -8.45
C MET A 418 -2.38 3.86 -8.09
N ASP A 419 -3.37 4.01 -7.23
CA ASP A 419 -3.74 5.30 -6.65
C ASP A 419 -2.85 5.53 -5.42
N PHE A 420 -2.10 6.61 -5.42
CA PHE A 420 -1.24 6.97 -4.31
C PHE A 420 -1.90 8.07 -3.48
N PRO A 421 -1.96 7.92 -2.14
CA PRO A 421 -2.54 8.94 -1.29
C PRO A 421 -1.68 10.22 -1.33
N GLU A 422 -2.33 11.37 -1.25
CA GLU A 422 -1.65 12.64 -1.15
C GLU A 422 -0.98 12.77 0.24
N PRO A 423 0.23 13.37 0.31
CA PRO A 423 0.91 13.60 1.56
C PRO A 423 0.10 14.49 2.50
N VAL A 424 0.18 14.26 3.80
CA VAL A 424 -0.59 14.96 4.82
C VAL A 424 0.26 15.84 5.75
N ILE A 425 1.58 15.63 5.73
CA ILE A 425 2.54 16.37 6.56
C ILE A 425 3.68 16.90 5.70
N SER A 426 4.20 18.08 6.05
CA SER A 426 5.31 18.70 5.34
C SER A 426 6.32 19.27 6.32
N VAL A 427 7.61 19.22 5.94
CA VAL A 427 8.71 19.86 6.67
C VAL A 427 9.60 20.63 5.71
N ALA A 428 10.13 21.77 6.16
CA ALA A 428 11.16 22.49 5.43
C ALA A 428 12.52 21.83 5.68
N VAL A 429 13.30 21.65 4.64
CA VAL A 429 14.65 21.05 4.69
C VAL A 429 15.64 22.06 4.12
N GLU A 430 16.65 22.40 4.91
CA GLU A 430 17.69 23.34 4.53
C GLU A 430 19.07 22.66 4.58
N PRO A 431 19.87 22.72 3.50
CA PRO A 431 21.20 22.14 3.51
C PRO A 431 22.09 22.91 4.49
N LYS A 432 22.95 22.23 5.23
CA LYS A 432 23.87 22.89 6.16
C LYS A 432 24.96 23.69 5.45
N THR A 433 25.36 23.27 4.26
CA THR A 433 26.40 23.93 3.46
C THR A 433 25.94 24.10 2.01
N LYS A 434 26.61 25.02 1.27
CA LYS A 434 26.36 25.18 -0.18
C LYS A 434 26.69 23.92 -0.98
N ALA A 435 27.70 23.13 -0.55
CA ALA A 435 28.05 21.87 -1.19
C ALA A 435 26.96 20.80 -0.99
N ASP A 436 26.21 20.86 0.12
CA ASP A 436 25.12 19.96 0.38
C ASP A 436 23.84 20.29 -0.43
N GLN A 437 23.72 21.53 -0.93
CA GLN A 437 22.53 21.97 -1.69
C GLN A 437 22.35 21.17 -2.99
N GLU A 438 23.43 21.01 -3.76
CA GLU A 438 23.38 20.24 -5.02
C GLU A 438 23.15 18.75 -4.75
N LYS A 439 23.87 18.19 -3.76
CA LYS A 439 23.70 16.81 -3.33
C LYS A 439 22.31 16.55 -2.80
N MET A 440 21.73 17.49 -2.05
CA MET A 440 20.35 17.40 -1.53
C MET A 440 19.34 17.32 -2.66
N GLY A 441 19.46 18.15 -3.71
CA GLY A 441 18.58 18.09 -4.86
C GLY A 441 18.61 16.72 -5.56
N ILE A 442 19.80 16.15 -5.73
CA ILE A 442 19.98 14.80 -6.32
C ILE A 442 19.37 13.73 -5.41
N ALA A 443 19.64 13.79 -4.11
CA ALA A 443 19.13 12.83 -3.12
C ALA A 443 17.59 12.85 -3.07
N LEU A 444 17.00 14.04 -2.95
CA LEU A 444 15.56 14.22 -2.92
C LEU A 444 14.88 13.75 -4.22
N GLY A 445 15.51 14.02 -5.37
CA GLY A 445 15.03 13.55 -6.67
C GLY A 445 14.99 12.02 -6.76
N LYS A 446 16.03 11.34 -6.26
CA LYS A 446 16.06 9.86 -6.22
C LYS A 446 15.04 9.30 -5.25
N LEU A 447 14.94 9.85 -4.05
CA LEU A 447 13.95 9.41 -3.06
C LEU A 447 12.50 9.60 -3.57
N ALA A 448 12.22 10.69 -4.29
CA ALA A 448 10.92 10.92 -4.92
C ALA A 448 10.62 9.95 -6.08
N GLN A 449 11.64 9.43 -6.77
CA GLN A 449 11.46 8.36 -7.76
C GLN A 449 11.12 7.02 -7.12
N GLU A 450 11.69 6.74 -5.94
CA GLU A 450 11.44 5.51 -5.19
C GLU A 450 10.05 5.50 -4.56
N ASP A 451 9.63 6.64 -4.02
CA ASP A 451 8.39 6.77 -3.24
C ASP A 451 7.44 7.81 -3.83
N PRO A 452 6.37 7.39 -4.51
CA PRO A 452 5.39 8.30 -5.09
C PRO A 452 4.51 9.05 -4.08
N SER A 453 4.50 8.65 -2.79
CA SER A 453 3.84 9.41 -1.72
C SER A 453 4.71 10.52 -1.14
N PHE A 454 5.99 10.55 -1.53
CA PHE A 454 6.93 11.59 -1.16
C PHE A 454 6.94 12.71 -2.21
N ARG A 455 6.70 13.93 -1.78
CA ARG A 455 6.69 15.12 -2.64
C ARG A 455 7.79 16.08 -2.23
N VAL A 456 8.41 16.69 -3.23
CA VAL A 456 9.42 17.74 -3.03
C VAL A 456 8.97 18.97 -3.79
N LYS A 457 8.89 20.11 -3.10
CA LYS A 457 8.53 21.41 -3.67
C LYS A 457 9.50 22.46 -3.17
N THR A 458 9.94 23.33 -4.06
CA THR A 458 10.63 24.55 -3.66
C THR A 458 9.60 25.66 -3.51
N ASP A 459 9.58 26.30 -2.36
CA ASP A 459 8.77 27.49 -2.11
C ASP A 459 9.37 28.66 -2.86
N GLU A 460 8.62 29.25 -3.78
CA GLU A 460 9.10 30.33 -4.64
C GLU A 460 9.31 31.64 -3.89
N GLU A 461 8.59 31.87 -2.77
CA GLU A 461 8.69 33.09 -1.97
C GLU A 461 9.86 33.03 -0.99
N THR A 462 10.01 31.89 -0.30
CA THR A 462 11.05 31.72 0.73
C THR A 462 12.33 31.08 0.20
N GLY A 463 12.29 30.43 -0.96
CA GLY A 463 13.39 29.65 -1.52
C GLY A 463 13.68 28.35 -0.75
N GLN A 464 12.84 27.99 0.22
CA GLN A 464 13.00 26.79 1.03
C GLN A 464 12.58 25.53 0.25
N THR A 465 13.28 24.43 0.46
CA THR A 465 12.85 23.14 -0.01
C THR A 465 11.91 22.51 1.00
N ILE A 466 10.68 22.21 0.57
CA ILE A 466 9.65 21.55 1.38
C ILE A 466 9.53 20.12 0.93
N ILE A 467 9.62 19.19 1.86
CA ILE A 467 9.33 17.78 1.65
C ILE A 467 8.03 17.40 2.36
N SER A 468 7.23 16.58 1.69
CA SER A 468 5.92 16.15 2.18
C SER A 468 5.79 14.63 2.15
N GLY A 469 5.13 14.05 3.13
CA GLY A 469 4.97 12.60 3.30
C GLY A 469 3.74 12.20 4.09
N MET A 470 3.61 10.92 4.40
CA MET A 470 2.43 10.32 5.02
C MET A 470 2.42 10.42 6.56
N GLY A 471 3.56 10.70 7.18
CA GLY A 471 3.67 10.80 8.64
C GLY A 471 5.06 11.24 9.08
N GLU A 472 5.21 11.50 10.39
CA GLU A 472 6.50 11.93 10.96
C GLU A 472 7.59 10.87 10.76
N LEU A 473 7.28 9.61 11.04
CA LEU A 473 8.22 8.50 10.88
C LEU A 473 8.67 8.35 9.42
N HIS A 474 7.76 8.52 8.47
CA HIS A 474 8.06 8.48 7.05
C HIS A 474 9.10 9.55 6.67
N LEU A 475 8.87 10.81 7.06
CA LEU A 475 9.80 11.91 6.77
C LEU A 475 11.13 11.76 7.52
N ASP A 476 11.12 11.30 8.77
CA ASP A 476 12.33 11.03 9.55
C ASP A 476 13.23 9.99 8.86
N ILE A 477 12.63 8.93 8.33
CA ILE A 477 13.38 7.89 7.61
C ILE A 477 13.99 8.43 6.34
N LEU A 478 13.25 9.22 5.57
CA LEU A 478 13.76 9.82 4.32
C LEU A 478 14.90 10.79 4.58
N VAL A 479 14.82 11.58 5.64
CA VAL A 479 15.89 12.49 6.04
C VAL A 479 17.12 11.73 6.53
N ASP A 480 16.94 10.68 7.30
CA ASP A 480 18.04 9.83 7.74
C ASP A 480 18.69 9.09 6.56
N ARG A 481 17.91 8.68 5.56
CA ARG A 481 18.42 8.13 4.29
C ARG A 481 19.25 9.14 3.51
N MET A 482 18.82 10.42 3.44
CA MET A 482 19.64 11.47 2.82
C MET A 482 21.02 11.57 3.47
N LYS A 483 21.08 11.50 4.80
CA LYS A 483 22.33 11.55 5.53
C LYS A 483 23.20 10.32 5.30
N ARG A 484 22.65 9.11 5.42
CA ARG A 484 23.42 7.85 5.38
C ARG A 484 23.80 7.41 3.97
N GLU A 485 22.86 7.49 3.03
CA GLU A 485 23.05 6.97 1.66
C GLU A 485 23.69 8.02 0.73
N PHE A 486 23.37 9.30 0.93
CA PHE A 486 23.81 10.39 0.04
C PHE A 486 24.82 11.33 0.67
N ASN A 487 25.16 11.14 1.96
CA ASN A 487 26.05 12.03 2.70
C ASN A 487 25.64 13.51 2.64
N VAL A 488 24.34 13.76 2.83
CA VAL A 488 23.74 15.10 2.88
C VAL A 488 23.32 15.41 4.30
N GLU A 489 23.85 16.48 4.87
CA GLU A 489 23.38 16.99 6.15
C GLU A 489 22.44 18.20 5.93
N ALA A 490 21.27 18.13 6.55
CA ALA A 490 20.27 19.16 6.45
C ALA A 490 19.69 19.53 7.83
N ASN A 491 19.26 20.77 7.96
CA ASN A 491 18.42 21.23 9.07
C ASN A 491 16.97 20.98 8.70
N ILE A 492 16.19 20.48 9.65
CA ILE A 492 14.78 20.13 9.45
C ILE A 492 13.94 21.10 10.26
N GLY A 493 12.98 21.73 9.61
CA GLY A 493 12.00 22.60 10.24
C GLY A 493 10.97 21.80 11.04
N LYS A 494 10.09 22.51 11.75
CA LYS A 494 8.98 21.88 12.46
C LYS A 494 7.95 21.34 11.46
N PRO A 495 7.35 20.17 11.73
CA PRO A 495 6.28 19.62 10.89
C PRO A 495 5.12 20.60 10.74
N GLN A 496 4.59 20.69 9.55
CA GLN A 496 3.43 21.50 9.23
C GLN A 496 2.35 20.63 8.58
N VAL A 497 1.10 20.91 8.94
CA VAL A 497 -0.05 20.20 8.39
C VAL A 497 -0.37 20.74 7.01
N SER A 498 -0.65 19.86 6.06
CA SER A 498 -1.13 20.23 4.74
C SER A 498 -2.64 20.47 4.79
N TYR A 499 -3.03 21.70 5.06
CA TYR A 499 -4.42 22.11 5.00
C TYR A 499 -4.93 22.18 3.56
N ARG A 500 -6.25 22.17 3.39
CA ARG A 500 -6.96 22.39 2.12
C ARG A 500 -8.02 23.46 2.32
N GLU A 501 -8.58 23.93 1.21
CA GLU A 501 -9.71 24.83 1.23
C GLU A 501 -10.86 24.28 0.41
N LYS A 502 -12.08 24.64 0.73
CA LYS A 502 -13.29 24.26 0.01
C LYS A 502 -14.31 25.39 0.07
N ILE A 503 -15.17 25.49 -0.94
CA ILE A 503 -16.36 26.33 -0.88
C ILE A 503 -17.57 25.51 -0.44
N THR A 504 -18.52 26.17 0.23
CA THR A 504 -19.73 25.53 0.76
C THR A 504 -21.02 26.00 0.09
N LYS A 505 -20.95 27.09 -0.70
CA LYS A 505 -22.13 27.73 -1.30
C LYS A 505 -21.92 27.96 -2.80
N ASN A 506 -23.02 27.88 -3.53
CA ASN A 506 -23.06 28.30 -4.92
C ASN A 506 -23.08 29.85 -4.99
N CYS A 507 -22.36 30.39 -5.94
CA CYS A 507 -22.34 31.85 -6.16
C CYS A 507 -22.00 32.19 -7.61
N GLU A 508 -22.41 33.38 -8.04
CA GLU A 508 -22.04 33.95 -9.33
C GLU A 508 -21.15 35.17 -9.09
N ILE A 509 -20.01 35.22 -9.75
CA ILE A 509 -18.99 36.23 -9.51
C ILE A 509 -18.52 36.83 -10.83
N GLU A 510 -18.53 38.17 -10.86
CA GLU A 510 -17.91 38.93 -11.93
C GLU A 510 -16.40 39.04 -11.72
N GLY A 511 -15.63 38.62 -12.71
CA GLY A 511 -14.21 38.87 -12.83
C GLY A 511 -13.95 39.93 -13.89
N LYS A 512 -13.44 41.11 -13.46
CA LYS A 512 -13.14 42.19 -14.36
C LYS A 512 -11.75 42.77 -14.10
N PHE A 513 -10.92 42.73 -15.12
CA PHE A 513 -9.59 43.28 -15.09
C PHE A 513 -9.44 44.33 -16.18
N VAL A 514 -9.19 45.57 -15.79
CA VAL A 514 -8.96 46.68 -16.71
C VAL A 514 -7.70 47.42 -16.26
N ARG A 515 -6.74 47.53 -17.16
CA ARG A 515 -5.51 48.31 -16.93
C ARG A 515 -5.21 49.16 -18.16
N GLN A 516 -5.12 50.47 -17.97
CA GLN A 516 -4.65 51.41 -18.99
C GLN A 516 -3.35 52.05 -18.53
N SER A 517 -2.27 51.85 -19.27
CA SER A 517 -0.98 52.48 -19.02
C SER A 517 -0.37 52.90 -20.34
N GLY A 518 -0.58 54.17 -20.74
CA GLY A 518 0.13 54.85 -21.82
C GLY A 518 0.45 54.04 -23.10
N GLY A 519 -0.53 53.35 -23.71
CA GLY A 519 -0.36 52.49 -24.85
C GLY A 519 -1.53 51.54 -24.99
N ARG A 520 -1.28 50.30 -25.53
CA ARG A 520 -2.28 49.26 -25.62
C ARG A 520 -2.69 48.81 -24.21
N GLY A 521 -3.98 48.91 -23.87
CA GLY A 521 -4.54 48.53 -22.57
C GLY A 521 -4.65 47.04 -22.37
N GLN A 522 -5.16 46.64 -21.22
CA GLN A 522 -5.52 45.27 -20.90
C GLN A 522 -6.98 45.22 -20.44
N PHE A 523 -7.78 44.37 -21.04
CA PHE A 523 -9.18 44.19 -20.71
C PHE A 523 -9.55 42.70 -20.70
N GLY A 524 -10.06 42.23 -19.55
CA GLY A 524 -10.64 40.90 -19.37
C GLY A 524 -11.88 40.98 -18.51
N HIS A 525 -12.98 40.41 -18.97
CA HIS A 525 -14.25 40.41 -18.25
C HIS A 525 -15.01 39.11 -18.45
N CYS A 526 -15.29 38.41 -17.37
CA CYS A 526 -16.03 37.16 -17.37
C CYS A 526 -16.95 37.03 -16.16
N TRP A 527 -18.08 36.39 -16.36
CA TRP A 527 -18.99 35.98 -15.30
C TRP A 527 -18.85 34.46 -15.12
N ILE A 528 -18.64 34.02 -13.88
CA ILE A 528 -18.40 32.63 -13.53
C ILE A 528 -19.37 32.24 -12.42
N ARG A 529 -20.08 31.14 -12.65
CA ARG A 529 -20.88 30.46 -11.62
C ARG A 529 -19.99 29.40 -10.98
N PHE A 530 -19.80 29.52 -9.68
CA PHE A 530 -19.04 28.57 -8.88
C PHE A 530 -19.96 27.74 -8.00
N ALA A 531 -19.64 26.45 -7.86
CA ALA A 531 -20.32 25.52 -7.00
C ALA A 531 -19.29 24.52 -6.41
N PRO A 532 -19.56 23.90 -5.25
CA PRO A 532 -18.83 22.70 -4.85
C PRO A 532 -18.93 21.64 -5.93
N ALA A 533 -17.84 20.94 -6.24
CA ALA A 533 -17.87 19.79 -7.11
C ALA A 533 -18.59 18.61 -6.44
N ASP A 534 -18.99 17.62 -7.23
CA ASP A 534 -19.62 16.41 -6.71
C ASP A 534 -18.66 15.61 -5.83
N GLU A 535 -19.22 14.80 -4.94
CA GLU A 535 -18.46 14.00 -4.00
C GLU A 535 -17.48 13.06 -4.74
N GLY A 536 -16.20 13.08 -4.31
CA GLY A 536 -15.11 12.34 -4.94
C GLY A 536 -14.35 13.08 -6.05
N GLN A 537 -14.79 14.26 -6.46
CA GLN A 537 -14.08 15.12 -7.41
C GLN A 537 -13.26 16.19 -6.67
N GLU A 538 -11.95 16.01 -6.57
CA GLU A 538 -11.07 16.94 -5.85
C GLU A 538 -10.55 18.10 -6.70
N GLY A 539 -10.54 17.96 -8.02
CA GLY A 539 -10.03 18.95 -8.98
C GLY A 539 -11.03 20.01 -9.39
N LEU A 540 -10.68 20.73 -10.48
CA LEU A 540 -11.56 21.69 -11.14
C LEU A 540 -12.44 20.97 -12.18
N VAL A 541 -13.75 21.13 -12.03
CA VAL A 541 -14.73 20.81 -13.09
C VAL A 541 -15.05 22.10 -13.82
N PHE A 542 -14.50 22.26 -15.03
CA PHE A 542 -14.67 23.48 -15.83
C PHE A 542 -15.74 23.26 -16.90
N VAL A 543 -16.72 24.16 -16.96
CA VAL A 543 -17.81 24.14 -17.92
C VAL A 543 -17.87 25.46 -18.67
N ASN A 544 -18.04 25.43 -19.99
CA ASN A 544 -18.23 26.59 -20.80
C ASN A 544 -19.66 26.67 -21.34
N GLU A 545 -20.44 27.61 -20.85
CA GLU A 545 -21.82 27.91 -21.26
C GLU A 545 -21.93 29.25 -22.02
N VAL A 546 -20.81 29.84 -22.44
CA VAL A 546 -20.82 31.12 -23.15
C VAL A 546 -21.51 30.99 -24.50
N VAL A 547 -22.52 31.82 -24.73
CA VAL A 547 -23.28 31.88 -25.99
C VAL A 547 -23.07 33.24 -26.68
N GLY A 548 -23.27 33.30 -28.00
CA GLY A 548 -23.24 34.54 -28.74
C GLY A 548 -21.86 35.18 -28.95
N GLY A 549 -20.77 34.49 -28.55
CA GLY A 549 -19.40 35.00 -28.75
C GLY A 549 -19.01 36.18 -27.88
N VAL A 550 -19.74 36.44 -26.77
CA VAL A 550 -19.45 37.55 -25.82
C VAL A 550 -18.06 37.41 -25.18
N VAL A 551 -17.55 36.19 -25.09
CA VAL A 551 -16.15 35.90 -24.81
C VAL A 551 -15.62 35.03 -25.96
N PRO A 552 -14.60 35.49 -26.69
CA PRO A 552 -13.99 34.71 -27.76
C PRO A 552 -13.46 33.37 -27.28
N LYS A 553 -13.63 32.31 -28.10
CA LYS A 553 -13.24 30.94 -27.71
C LYS A 553 -11.77 30.81 -27.33
N GLU A 554 -10.91 31.64 -27.93
CA GLU A 554 -9.46 31.66 -27.65
C GLU A 554 -9.11 32.06 -26.22
N TYR A 555 -9.99 32.79 -25.52
CA TYR A 555 -9.75 33.23 -24.13
C TYR A 555 -10.31 32.28 -23.08
N ILE A 556 -11.14 31.31 -23.45
CA ILE A 556 -11.70 30.33 -22.52
C ILE A 556 -10.62 29.50 -21.82
N PRO A 557 -9.58 28.97 -22.50
CA PRO A 557 -8.49 28.28 -21.84
C PRO A 557 -7.71 29.16 -20.83
N ALA A 558 -7.61 30.47 -21.11
CA ALA A 558 -6.96 31.41 -20.20
C ALA A 558 -7.76 31.62 -18.91
N ILE A 559 -9.11 31.65 -19.01
CA ILE A 559 -10.00 31.71 -17.84
C ILE A 559 -9.82 30.45 -16.99
N GLN A 560 -9.83 29.27 -17.60
CA GLN A 560 -9.60 28.02 -16.89
C GLN A 560 -8.25 28.02 -16.14
N LYS A 561 -7.17 28.39 -16.82
CA LYS A 561 -5.84 28.53 -16.19
C LYS A 561 -5.82 29.51 -15.03
N GLY A 562 -6.52 30.62 -15.13
CA GLY A 562 -6.62 31.62 -14.07
C GLY A 562 -7.31 31.05 -12.81
N ILE A 563 -8.34 30.26 -12.99
CA ILE A 563 -9.02 29.55 -11.91
C ILE A 563 -8.09 28.49 -11.29
N GLU A 564 -7.45 27.66 -12.10
CA GLU A 564 -6.55 26.58 -11.64
C GLU A 564 -5.36 27.12 -10.85
N GLU A 565 -4.75 28.22 -11.29
CA GLU A 565 -3.65 28.86 -10.57
C GLU A 565 -4.11 29.46 -9.24
N GLN A 566 -5.29 30.08 -9.20
CA GLN A 566 -5.83 30.59 -7.96
C GLN A 566 -6.24 29.47 -6.99
N MET A 567 -6.74 28.35 -7.49
CA MET A 567 -7.01 27.18 -6.67
C MET A 567 -5.74 26.66 -5.97
N LYS A 568 -4.61 26.65 -6.66
CA LYS A 568 -3.32 26.25 -6.06
C LYS A 568 -2.87 27.20 -4.95
N ASN A 569 -3.13 28.50 -5.11
CA ASN A 569 -2.76 29.54 -4.15
C ASN A 569 -3.77 29.71 -3.02
N GLY A 570 -4.94 29.07 -3.10
CA GLY A 570 -6.02 29.20 -2.14
C GLY A 570 -6.75 30.53 -2.19
N VAL A 571 -7.80 30.64 -1.39
CA VAL A 571 -8.65 31.83 -1.32
C VAL A 571 -8.90 32.31 0.10
N VAL A 572 -8.81 31.45 1.12
CA VAL A 572 -9.09 31.78 2.54
C VAL A 572 -7.80 32.01 3.32
N ALA A 573 -6.90 31.04 3.31
CA ALA A 573 -5.68 31.03 4.11
C ALA A 573 -4.46 30.54 3.30
N GLY A 574 -4.54 30.61 1.96
CA GLY A 574 -3.44 30.28 1.05
C GLY A 574 -3.15 28.80 0.87
N TYR A 575 -4.09 27.94 1.20
CA TYR A 575 -3.98 26.49 0.98
C TYR A 575 -4.75 26.06 -0.27
N PRO A 576 -4.35 24.98 -0.94
CA PRO A 576 -5.01 24.55 -2.17
C PRO A 576 -6.53 24.39 -2.01
N LEU A 577 -7.29 25.01 -2.90
CA LEU A 577 -8.74 24.88 -2.99
C LEU A 577 -9.07 23.60 -3.77
N ILE A 578 -9.88 22.74 -3.19
CA ILE A 578 -10.28 21.45 -3.77
C ILE A 578 -11.77 21.41 -4.07
N GLY A 579 -12.16 20.54 -5.01
CA GLY A 579 -13.56 20.24 -5.31
C GLY A 579 -14.35 21.46 -5.81
N LEU A 580 -13.89 22.14 -6.86
CA LEU A 580 -14.52 23.32 -7.43
C LEU A 580 -15.14 23.01 -8.81
N LYS A 581 -16.42 23.35 -8.97
CA LYS A 581 -17.06 23.45 -10.28
C LYS A 581 -17.17 24.90 -10.68
N ALA A 582 -16.65 25.24 -11.85
CA ALA A 582 -16.68 26.59 -12.40
C ALA A 582 -17.32 26.60 -13.79
N THR A 583 -18.42 27.32 -13.95
CA THR A 583 -19.13 27.49 -15.22
C THR A 583 -19.02 28.92 -15.69
N VAL A 584 -18.32 29.14 -16.80
CA VAL A 584 -18.27 30.46 -17.45
C VAL A 584 -19.51 30.58 -18.33
N PHE A 585 -20.33 31.61 -18.11
CA PHE A 585 -21.59 31.74 -18.81
C PHE A 585 -21.80 33.10 -19.50
N ASP A 586 -21.07 34.15 -19.09
CA ASP A 586 -21.16 35.47 -19.69
C ASP A 586 -19.84 36.26 -19.58
N GLY A 587 -19.75 37.39 -20.24
CA GLY A 587 -18.60 38.28 -20.20
C GLY A 587 -18.62 39.32 -21.29
N SER A 588 -17.51 40.00 -21.50
CA SER A 588 -17.32 40.93 -22.63
C SER A 588 -15.84 41.02 -22.98
N TYR A 589 -15.55 41.43 -24.18
CA TYR A 589 -14.19 41.70 -24.67
C TYR A 589 -14.08 43.05 -25.35
N HIS A 590 -12.86 43.51 -25.49
CA HIS A 590 -12.52 44.74 -26.18
C HIS A 590 -11.59 44.40 -27.36
N ASP A 591 -11.94 44.82 -28.59
CA ASP A 591 -11.24 44.38 -29.81
C ASP A 591 -9.74 44.68 -29.81
N VAL A 592 -9.27 45.68 -29.09
CA VAL A 592 -7.86 46.09 -29.06
C VAL A 592 -7.15 45.69 -27.80
N ASP A 593 -7.84 45.78 -26.62
CA ASP A 593 -7.22 45.65 -25.32
C ASP A 593 -7.38 44.26 -24.67
N SER A 594 -8.23 43.38 -25.24
CA SER A 594 -8.38 42.04 -24.74
C SER A 594 -7.21 41.15 -25.16
N ASN A 595 -6.76 40.34 -24.23
CA ASN A 595 -5.73 39.34 -24.41
C ASN A 595 -5.87 38.21 -23.37
N GLU A 596 -5.21 37.07 -23.61
CA GLU A 596 -5.24 35.89 -22.72
C GLU A 596 -4.87 36.22 -21.27
N MET A 597 -3.83 37.04 -21.07
CA MET A 597 -3.37 37.40 -19.75
C MET A 597 -4.44 38.18 -18.97
N ALA A 598 -5.16 39.11 -19.63
CA ALA A 598 -6.21 39.90 -18.98
C ALA A 598 -7.39 39.01 -18.55
N PHE A 599 -7.80 38.05 -19.36
CA PHE A 599 -8.83 37.07 -18.98
C PHE A 599 -8.37 36.12 -17.87
N LYS A 600 -7.12 35.70 -17.90
CA LYS A 600 -6.52 34.89 -16.83
C LYS A 600 -6.55 35.62 -15.50
N VAL A 601 -6.14 36.91 -15.46
CA VAL A 601 -6.18 37.74 -14.25
C VAL A 601 -7.62 37.99 -13.80
N ALA A 602 -8.54 38.28 -14.73
CA ALA A 602 -9.95 38.46 -14.39
C ALA A 602 -10.57 37.23 -13.74
N ALA A 603 -10.28 36.03 -14.25
CA ALA A 603 -10.71 34.78 -13.66
C ALA A 603 -10.10 34.50 -12.29
N SER A 604 -8.82 34.78 -12.11
CA SER A 604 -8.15 34.72 -10.80
C SER A 604 -8.78 35.67 -9.78
N MET A 605 -9.09 36.89 -10.17
CA MET A 605 -9.77 37.87 -9.30
C MET A 605 -11.19 37.43 -8.91
N ALA A 606 -11.93 36.79 -9.83
CA ALA A 606 -13.24 36.22 -9.52
C ALA A 606 -13.09 35.07 -8.50
N THR A 607 -12.16 34.17 -8.73
CA THR A 607 -11.90 33.01 -7.85
C THR A 607 -11.48 33.44 -6.43
N LYS A 608 -10.70 34.51 -6.30
CA LYS A 608 -10.32 35.09 -4.99
C LYS A 608 -11.51 35.50 -4.12
N GLN A 609 -12.62 35.94 -4.74
CA GLN A 609 -13.82 36.35 -4.03
C GLN A 609 -14.61 35.16 -3.41
N LEU A 610 -14.24 33.93 -3.73
CA LEU A 610 -14.84 32.72 -3.17
C LEU A 610 -14.67 32.63 -1.66
N ALA A 611 -13.63 33.20 -1.09
CA ALA A 611 -13.45 33.30 0.36
C ALA A 611 -14.69 33.84 1.07
N GLN A 612 -15.30 34.90 0.52
CA GLN A 612 -16.46 35.54 1.10
C GLN A 612 -17.79 35.10 0.48
N LYS A 613 -17.88 35.09 -0.85
CA LYS A 613 -19.13 34.85 -1.57
C LYS A 613 -19.44 33.33 -1.68
N GLY A 614 -18.43 32.50 -1.76
CA GLY A 614 -18.55 31.04 -1.86
C GLY A 614 -18.61 30.31 -0.52
N GLY A 615 -18.53 31.05 0.60
CA GLY A 615 -18.45 30.41 1.92
C GLY A 615 -17.21 29.56 2.05
N GLY A 616 -16.04 30.11 1.74
CA GLY A 616 -14.77 29.40 1.81
C GLY A 616 -14.44 28.95 3.23
N VAL A 617 -14.04 27.70 3.38
CA VAL A 617 -13.63 27.05 4.64
C VAL A 617 -12.26 26.41 4.48
N VAL A 618 -11.53 26.30 5.57
CA VAL A 618 -10.27 25.58 5.64
C VAL A 618 -10.54 24.17 6.16
N LEU A 619 -9.93 23.18 5.53
CA LEU A 619 -10.04 21.79 5.90
C LEU A 619 -8.73 21.32 6.54
N GLU A 620 -8.85 20.58 7.64
CA GLU A 620 -7.74 19.90 8.30
C GLU A 620 -7.81 18.38 8.09
N PRO A 621 -6.67 17.69 7.95
CA PRO A 621 -6.65 16.25 7.85
C PRO A 621 -6.98 15.62 9.20
N ILE A 622 -7.92 14.70 9.19
CA ILE A 622 -8.34 13.89 10.34
C ILE A 622 -7.72 12.51 10.21
N MET A 623 -7.10 12.07 11.29
CA MET A 623 -6.47 10.76 11.39
C MET A 623 -7.39 9.81 12.16
N LYS A 624 -7.52 8.59 11.65
CA LYS A 624 -8.07 7.47 12.41
C LYS A 624 -6.98 6.91 13.30
N VAL A 625 -7.16 7.06 14.59
CA VAL A 625 -6.20 6.65 15.62
C VAL A 625 -6.77 5.46 16.39
N GLU A 626 -5.96 4.44 16.54
CA GLU A 626 -6.27 3.29 17.36
C GLU A 626 -5.18 3.11 18.42
N VAL A 627 -5.57 3.07 19.67
CA VAL A 627 -4.64 2.89 20.79
C VAL A 627 -4.97 1.58 21.50
N VAL A 628 -3.97 0.70 21.60
CA VAL A 628 -4.06 -0.52 22.40
C VAL A 628 -3.36 -0.26 23.73
N THR A 629 -4.10 -0.33 24.83
CA THR A 629 -3.59 0.00 26.16
C THR A 629 -4.13 -0.98 27.20
N PRO A 630 -3.33 -1.30 28.26
CA PRO A 630 -3.89 -1.94 29.43
C PRO A 630 -5.03 -1.13 30.05
N GLU A 631 -5.97 -1.81 30.68
CA GLU A 631 -7.17 -1.18 31.28
C GLU A 631 -6.83 -0.08 32.29
N ASP A 632 -5.74 -0.25 33.05
CA ASP A 632 -5.27 0.71 34.05
C ASP A 632 -4.96 2.11 33.45
N TYR A 633 -4.55 2.20 32.19
CA TYR A 633 -4.20 3.46 31.49
C TYR A 633 -5.27 3.95 30.55
N MET A 634 -6.39 3.23 30.41
CA MET A 634 -7.45 3.56 29.47
C MET A 634 -8.00 4.98 29.71
N GLY A 635 -8.24 5.36 30.97
CA GLY A 635 -8.75 6.67 31.34
C GLY A 635 -7.82 7.80 30.92
N ASP A 636 -6.52 7.64 31.13
CA ASP A 636 -5.50 8.63 30.78
C ASP A 636 -5.39 8.79 29.24
N VAL A 637 -5.40 7.67 28.51
CA VAL A 637 -5.36 7.67 27.05
C VAL A 637 -6.60 8.35 26.46
N MET A 638 -7.80 8.01 26.95
CA MET A 638 -9.04 8.65 26.51
C MET A 638 -9.06 10.17 26.85
N GLY A 639 -8.58 10.54 28.02
CA GLY A 639 -8.46 11.93 28.45
C GLY A 639 -7.51 12.73 27.54
N ASP A 640 -6.39 12.13 27.17
CA ASP A 640 -5.41 12.75 26.26
C ASP A 640 -5.96 12.88 24.84
N LEU A 641 -6.60 11.84 24.28
CA LEU A 641 -7.23 11.90 22.95
C LEU A 641 -8.31 12.99 22.89
N ASN A 642 -9.15 13.11 23.94
CA ASN A 642 -10.14 14.17 24.02
C ASN A 642 -9.49 15.57 24.10
N ARG A 643 -8.40 15.73 24.86
CA ARG A 643 -7.63 16.99 24.90
C ARG A 643 -7.08 17.37 23.52
N ARG A 644 -6.74 16.38 22.70
CA ARG A 644 -6.29 16.56 21.30
C ARG A 644 -7.43 16.75 20.31
N ARG A 645 -8.60 17.13 20.75
CA ARG A 645 -9.80 17.29 19.92
C ARG A 645 -10.24 15.98 19.23
N GLY A 646 -9.87 14.85 19.80
CA GLY A 646 -10.24 13.54 19.29
C GLY A 646 -11.71 13.23 19.57
N LEU A 647 -12.37 12.66 18.57
CA LEU A 647 -13.71 12.11 18.68
C LEU A 647 -13.59 10.60 18.88
N ILE A 648 -13.84 10.13 20.11
CA ILE A 648 -13.84 8.69 20.43
C ILE A 648 -15.00 8.03 19.69
N GLN A 649 -14.71 7.06 18.83
CA GLN A 649 -15.70 6.35 18.02
C GLN A 649 -16.13 5.02 18.62
N GLY A 650 -15.24 4.40 19.39
CA GLY A 650 -15.53 3.10 19.99
C GLY A 650 -14.40 2.61 20.88
N MET A 651 -14.75 1.59 21.63
CA MET A 651 -13.83 0.90 22.52
C MET A 651 -14.16 -0.59 22.51
N GLU A 652 -13.15 -1.41 22.38
CA GLU A 652 -13.29 -2.86 22.32
C GLU A 652 -12.31 -3.54 23.27
N ASP A 653 -12.71 -4.71 23.76
CA ASP A 653 -11.83 -5.58 24.52
C ASP A 653 -10.88 -6.33 23.59
N SER A 654 -9.61 -6.34 23.92
CA SER A 654 -8.57 -7.11 23.26
C SER A 654 -7.82 -7.93 24.28
N VAL A 655 -7.15 -8.96 23.82
CA VAL A 655 -6.27 -9.78 24.68
C VAL A 655 -5.12 -8.98 25.29
N SER A 656 -4.67 -7.96 24.56
CA SER A 656 -3.59 -7.06 24.98
C SER A 656 -4.09 -5.89 25.84
N GLY A 657 -5.41 -5.83 26.16
CA GLY A 657 -6.02 -4.73 26.89
C GLY A 657 -7.25 -4.16 26.20
N LYS A 658 -7.40 -2.85 26.23
CA LYS A 658 -8.49 -2.11 25.57
C LYS A 658 -7.98 -1.49 24.26
N VAL A 659 -8.77 -1.58 23.20
CA VAL A 659 -8.56 -0.87 21.95
C VAL A 659 -9.47 0.35 21.91
N ILE A 660 -8.89 1.54 21.86
CA ILE A 660 -9.61 2.81 21.78
C ILE A 660 -9.49 3.31 20.35
N ARG A 661 -10.61 3.56 19.68
CA ARG A 661 -10.67 4.15 18.35
C ARG A 661 -11.15 5.58 18.43
N ALA A 662 -10.41 6.49 17.77
CA ALA A 662 -10.75 7.90 17.72
C ALA A 662 -10.43 8.51 16.36
N GLU A 663 -11.15 9.53 15.98
CA GLU A 663 -10.76 10.46 14.91
C GLU A 663 -10.13 11.70 15.53
N VAL A 664 -8.89 11.99 15.17
CA VAL A 664 -8.10 13.09 15.77
C VAL A 664 -7.46 13.93 14.66
N PRO A 665 -7.52 15.28 14.74
CA PRO A 665 -6.81 16.13 13.79
C PRO A 665 -5.31 15.87 13.82
N LEU A 666 -4.68 15.76 12.64
CA LEU A 666 -3.24 15.49 12.55
C LEU A 666 -2.38 16.51 13.28
N GLY A 667 -2.77 17.79 13.25
CA GLY A 667 -2.05 18.85 13.95
C GLY A 667 -1.93 18.66 15.47
N GLU A 668 -2.83 17.86 16.06
CA GLU A 668 -2.82 17.54 17.50
C GLU A 668 -2.04 16.25 17.81
N MET A 669 -1.63 15.50 16.79
CA MET A 669 -1.00 14.19 16.95
C MET A 669 0.54 14.24 16.95
N PHE A 670 1.14 15.38 16.65
CA PHE A 670 2.60 15.51 16.70
C PHE A 670 3.14 15.22 18.10
N GLY A 671 4.17 14.38 18.15
CA GLY A 671 4.77 13.93 19.40
C GLY A 671 3.97 12.89 20.20
N TYR A 672 2.83 12.43 19.69
CA TYR A 672 1.94 11.48 20.39
C TYR A 672 2.64 10.18 20.78
N ALA A 673 3.57 9.69 19.95
CA ALA A 673 4.36 8.49 20.25
C ALA A 673 5.08 8.58 21.60
N THR A 674 5.65 9.75 21.92
CA THR A 674 6.32 10.01 23.19
C THR A 674 5.31 10.12 24.34
N ASP A 675 4.22 10.84 24.11
CA ASP A 675 3.21 11.09 25.13
C ASP A 675 2.48 9.79 25.53
N VAL A 676 2.06 8.97 24.57
CA VAL A 676 1.39 7.70 24.85
C VAL A 676 2.30 6.71 25.58
N ARG A 677 3.59 6.67 25.23
CA ARG A 677 4.58 5.87 25.96
C ARG A 677 4.78 6.34 27.39
N SER A 678 4.87 7.66 27.58
CA SER A 678 5.05 8.25 28.90
C SER A 678 3.86 7.97 29.83
N MET A 679 2.62 8.19 29.35
CA MET A 679 1.42 7.97 30.18
C MET A 679 1.11 6.50 30.45
N SER A 680 1.56 5.59 29.60
CA SER A 680 1.32 4.15 29.72
C SER A 680 2.52 3.35 30.22
N GLN A 681 3.60 4.01 30.66
CA GLN A 681 4.86 3.39 31.02
C GLN A 681 5.41 2.42 29.95
N GLY A 682 5.25 2.79 28.68
CA GLY A 682 5.67 2.02 27.54
C GLY A 682 4.77 0.82 27.18
N ARG A 683 3.62 0.66 27.85
CA ARG A 683 2.72 -0.49 27.65
C ARG A 683 1.65 -0.28 26.60
N ALA A 684 1.35 0.97 26.21
CA ALA A 684 0.43 1.24 25.13
C ALA A 684 1.16 1.35 23.79
N SER A 685 0.49 0.86 22.75
CA SER A 685 0.88 1.06 21.37
C SER A 685 -0.24 1.80 20.62
N TYR A 686 0.10 2.50 19.56
CA TYR A 686 -0.90 3.16 18.73
C TYR A 686 -0.58 2.98 17.25
N SER A 687 -1.62 3.09 16.45
CA SER A 687 -1.52 3.26 15.01
C SER A 687 -2.35 4.45 14.56
N MET A 688 -1.96 5.05 13.46
CA MET A 688 -2.59 6.24 12.92
C MET A 688 -2.58 6.18 11.40
N GLU A 689 -3.77 6.35 10.78
CA GLU A 689 -3.91 6.43 9.34
C GLU A 689 -4.76 7.64 8.93
N PHE A 690 -4.52 8.19 7.74
CA PHE A 690 -5.36 9.25 7.22
C PHE A 690 -6.79 8.74 6.98
N SER A 691 -7.78 9.49 7.48
CA SER A 691 -9.21 9.17 7.30
C SER A 691 -9.85 10.08 6.25
N LYS A 692 -9.88 11.37 6.52
CA LYS A 692 -10.57 12.37 5.69
C LYS A 692 -10.08 13.77 5.98
N TYR A 693 -10.49 14.73 5.17
CA TYR A 693 -10.45 16.16 5.48
C TYR A 693 -11.76 16.58 6.12
N SER A 694 -11.69 17.40 7.18
CA SER A 694 -12.85 18.00 7.84
C SER A 694 -12.61 19.49 8.07
N GLU A 695 -13.71 20.24 8.21
CA GLU A 695 -13.64 21.67 8.45
C GLU A 695 -12.90 21.99 9.75
N ALA A 696 -11.88 22.86 9.65
CA ALA A 696 -11.10 23.31 10.79
C ALA A 696 -11.90 24.32 11.64
N PRO A 697 -11.79 24.27 12.98
CA PRO A 697 -12.43 25.26 13.86
C PRO A 697 -11.94 26.68 13.61
N ALA A 698 -12.78 27.65 13.90
CA ALA A 698 -12.50 29.06 13.64
C ALA A 698 -11.17 29.57 14.27
N ASN A 699 -10.83 29.10 15.46
CA ASN A 699 -9.59 29.48 16.14
C ASN A 699 -8.33 28.98 15.38
N ILE A 700 -8.42 27.83 14.75
CA ILE A 700 -7.34 27.29 13.90
C ILE A 700 -7.24 28.14 12.63
N VAL A 701 -8.37 28.39 11.97
CA VAL A 701 -8.40 29.21 10.74
C VAL A 701 -7.82 30.64 11.01
N GLU A 702 -8.21 31.28 12.11
CA GLU A 702 -7.66 32.58 12.49
C GLU A 702 -6.13 32.54 12.71
N ALA A 703 -5.63 31.47 13.36
CA ALA A 703 -4.21 31.29 13.56
C ALA A 703 -3.44 31.11 12.24
N LEU A 704 -4.05 30.41 11.28
CA LEU A 704 -3.45 30.15 9.95
C LEU A 704 -3.43 31.43 9.11
N VAL A 705 -4.54 32.22 9.09
CA VAL A 705 -4.62 33.49 8.37
C VAL A 705 -3.61 34.52 8.93
N LYS A 706 -3.44 34.56 10.26
CA LYS A 706 -2.44 35.45 10.89
C LYS A 706 -0.98 35.07 10.57
N LYS A 707 -0.70 33.86 10.24
CA LYS A 707 0.66 33.42 9.85
C LYS A 707 1.03 33.80 8.42
N GLN A 708 0.06 34.09 7.58
CA GLN A 708 0.27 34.47 6.18
C GLN A 708 0.24 35.97 5.91
N GLY A 709 -0.22 36.77 6.85
CA GLY A 709 -0.17 38.24 6.82
C GLY A 709 0.96 38.80 7.68
#